data_b850031ca238f4e6e25c30f26b966568
#
_entry.id   b850031ca238f4e6e25c30f26b966568
#
_cell.length_a   1.000
_cell.length_b   1.000
_cell.length_c   1.000
_cell.angle_alpha   90.00
_cell.angle_beta   90.00
_cell.angle_gamma   90.00
#
_symmetry.space_group_name_H-M   'P 1'
#
loop_
_entity.id
_entity.type
_entity.pdbx_description
1 polymer ?
#
loop_
_entity_poly.entity_id
_entity_poly.type
_entity_poly.pdbx_seq_one_letter_code
_entity_poly.pdbx_strand_id
1 'polypeptide(L)'
;MRSDSSPPAVRSSFARILPAAAAAVTLVLGGTSASAAAPPTTASTTASAMTGTQLAASWTGPLSTRGRYIVDANGDRFKLKAGNWAGAQGTWEGSGDVNDPANNQAGQVSHNIPLGLDRTPLTQILADFHGLGLNSMRLPFANALIHDTSTVPDAAVAANPQLKGKTPLQVYDAVVAALTADGFAVILNNHTTTYRFCCGLDGNERWNSSQSTEQWEADWLFMVQRYRTNKRVVGADLRNEVRRDTWDNPNWGWGDSHDEYAAFEEAGNRILAADPDMLVVMEGINWSGIPTAITWHERPMLTPVRNLSNTLVRSDKLVYAAHFYAYTGPANTGAESGPGSTSDPRYQDFTPEQLAQVVNDEALFVTQSGQHFTAPVWISEFGAAGRGSTNAKEQAWFHNFTDILVKNDTDFAQWPVVGWSDANGNPQDNWALLSYDATGKRLGLGDPGDWRAADWNKLINAPSLTGPVAPVTHWNMLDLDFGDQNVSTRMLAQGDWSNGNRKGNCPDTERLVGLGRGDSRGLCTDAGQPAAGAGDWVTVTDERYVTHGDWAPGYNKLQCPDNTYAVGYSAHSNAMSALLCAPAAAPLPTTGRNAWFDHGDNRPATGGSTASDWAPGYYKGQCADNEYLAGVAYTWKWNHGGVPDALLCRPLS
;
A
#
# COMPACT_ATOMS: atom_id res chain seq x y z
N MET A 1 49.48 22.29 27.24
CA MET A 1 48.68 22.20 28.46
C MET A 1 47.48 21.33 28.13
N ARG A 2 47.45 20.16 28.71
CA ARG A 2 46.35 19.18 28.56
C ARG A 2 45.23 19.59 29.51
N SER A 3 43.98 19.42 29.10
CA SER A 3 42.86 19.26 30.04
C SER A 3 41.90 18.18 29.46
N ASP A 4 41.93 17.03 30.11
CA ASP A 4 40.97 15.96 30.01
C ASP A 4 39.62 16.40 30.58
N SER A 5 38.53 16.04 29.91
CA SER A 5 37.22 15.93 30.53
C SER A 5 36.42 14.82 29.86
N SER A 6 36.34 13.70 30.54
CA SER A 6 35.46 12.56 30.21
C SER A 6 33.99 12.85 30.60
N PRO A 7 32.98 12.40 29.85
CA PRO A 7 31.58 12.49 30.25
C PRO A 7 31.17 11.33 31.20
N PRO A 8 30.14 11.52 32.02
CA PRO A 8 29.73 10.54 33.05
C PRO A 8 28.95 9.36 32.46
N ALA A 9 29.17 8.20 33.06
CA ALA A 9 28.52 6.95 32.76
C ALA A 9 27.04 6.95 33.15
N VAL A 10 26.16 6.55 32.24
CA VAL A 10 24.74 6.27 32.51
C VAL A 10 24.63 4.84 33.04
N ARG A 11 24.13 4.70 34.26
CA ARG A 11 23.80 3.41 34.90
C ARG A 11 22.45 2.92 34.37
N SER A 12 22.43 1.78 33.73
CA SER A 12 21.21 1.02 33.42
C SER A 12 20.71 0.25 34.63
N SER A 13 19.49 0.54 35.07
CA SER A 13 18.81 -0.24 36.13
C SER A 13 17.96 -1.33 35.47
N PHE A 14 18.36 -2.58 35.59
CA PHE A 14 17.52 -3.74 35.26
C PHE A 14 16.49 -3.96 36.36
N ALA A 15 15.20 -3.81 36.03
CA ALA A 15 14.11 -4.25 36.89
C ALA A 15 13.85 -5.75 36.69
N ARG A 16 13.96 -6.53 37.75
CA ARG A 16 13.60 -7.95 37.77
C ARG A 16 12.08 -8.09 37.86
N ILE A 17 11.47 -8.79 36.92
CA ILE A 17 10.07 -9.22 37.01
C ILE A 17 10.02 -10.61 37.64
N LEU A 18 9.28 -10.75 38.72
CA LEU A 18 8.93 -12.01 39.37
C LEU A 18 7.69 -12.62 38.72
N PRO A 19 7.59 -13.95 38.59
CA PRO A 19 6.40 -14.57 37.98
C PRO A 19 5.25 -14.67 39.00
N ALA A 20 4.04 -14.32 38.52
CA ALA A 20 2.80 -14.54 39.27
C ALA A 20 2.31 -15.98 39.08
N ALA A 21 1.93 -16.61 40.16
CA ALA A 21 1.42 -17.97 40.21
C ALA A 21 -0.01 -18.06 39.66
N ALA A 22 -0.24 -19.02 38.75
CA ALA A 22 -1.56 -19.36 38.25
C ALA A 22 -2.30 -20.30 39.22
N ALA A 23 -3.50 -19.91 39.65
CA ALA A 23 -4.42 -20.76 40.38
C ALA A 23 -5.26 -21.59 39.41
N ALA A 24 -5.18 -22.92 39.53
CA ALA A 24 -6.01 -23.84 38.76
C ALA A 24 -7.40 -23.98 39.38
N VAL A 25 -8.44 -23.69 38.65
CA VAL A 25 -9.84 -24.02 38.98
C VAL A 25 -10.22 -25.27 38.24
N THR A 26 -10.51 -26.34 38.99
CA THR A 26 -10.98 -27.62 38.46
C THR A 26 -12.50 -27.56 38.30
N LEU A 27 -13.00 -27.62 37.07
CA LEU A 27 -14.44 -27.77 36.77
C LEU A 27 -14.73 -29.24 36.49
N VAL A 28 -15.60 -29.85 37.28
CA VAL A 28 -16.11 -31.21 37.04
C VAL A 28 -17.28 -31.11 36.07
N LEU A 29 -17.15 -31.67 34.88
CA LEU A 29 -18.24 -31.83 33.90
C LEU A 29 -18.71 -33.28 33.88
N GLY A 30 -19.97 -33.44 34.27
CA GLY A 30 -20.67 -34.72 34.13
C GLY A 30 -20.94 -35.06 32.66
N GLY A 31 -20.54 -36.27 32.24
CA GLY A 31 -20.71 -36.75 30.90
C GLY A 31 -22.12 -37.27 30.63
N THR A 32 -22.70 -36.81 29.53
CA THR A 32 -23.77 -37.51 28.82
C THR A 32 -23.25 -37.93 27.45
N SER A 33 -23.26 -39.25 27.21
CA SER A 33 -22.81 -39.86 25.98
C SER A 33 -23.82 -39.56 24.85
N ALA A 34 -23.45 -38.65 23.92
CA ALA A 34 -24.16 -38.50 22.66
C ALA A 34 -23.47 -39.35 21.58
N SER A 35 -24.25 -40.17 20.93
CA SER A 35 -23.84 -41.00 19.81
C SER A 35 -23.36 -40.15 18.66
N ALA A 36 -22.10 -40.32 18.22
CA ALA A 36 -21.51 -39.60 17.12
C ALA A 36 -22.15 -40.08 15.80
N ALA A 37 -22.89 -39.20 15.15
CA ALA A 37 -23.22 -39.36 13.74
C ALA A 37 -21.96 -39.21 12.89
N ALA A 38 -21.76 -40.08 11.91
CA ALA A 38 -20.64 -40.01 10.98
C ALA A 38 -20.63 -38.63 10.27
N PRO A 39 -19.46 -38.01 10.07
CA PRO A 39 -19.41 -36.76 9.35
C PRO A 39 -19.86 -36.94 7.90
N PRO A 40 -20.62 -36.00 7.34
CA PRO A 40 -20.96 -36.06 5.94
C PRO A 40 -19.66 -35.96 5.12
N THR A 41 -19.47 -36.90 4.21
CA THR A 41 -18.43 -36.83 3.19
C THR A 41 -18.71 -35.61 2.33
N THR A 42 -18.03 -34.50 2.63
CA THR A 42 -18.00 -33.36 1.74
C THR A 42 -17.26 -33.77 0.48
N ALA A 43 -18.01 -34.03 -0.59
CA ALA A 43 -17.43 -34.06 -1.91
C ALA A 43 -16.69 -32.72 -2.12
N SER A 44 -15.39 -32.78 -2.33
CA SER A 44 -14.58 -31.63 -2.75
C SER A 44 -15.08 -31.24 -4.15
N THR A 45 -16.01 -30.31 -4.21
CA THR A 45 -16.33 -29.63 -5.47
C THR A 45 -15.15 -28.74 -5.78
N THR A 46 -14.25 -29.19 -6.65
CA THR A 46 -13.34 -28.28 -7.34
C THR A 46 -14.21 -27.22 -8.00
N ALA A 47 -14.11 -25.97 -7.52
CA ALA A 47 -14.80 -24.88 -8.19
C ALA A 47 -14.33 -24.86 -9.64
N SER A 48 -15.28 -24.93 -10.57
CA SER A 48 -14.98 -24.86 -12.00
C SER A 48 -14.37 -23.47 -12.28
N ALA A 49 -13.23 -23.44 -12.97
CA ALA A 49 -12.61 -22.19 -13.40
C ALA A 49 -13.62 -21.31 -14.12
N MET A 50 -13.72 -20.04 -13.76
CA MET A 50 -14.58 -19.08 -14.46
C MET A 50 -14.08 -18.88 -15.89
N THR A 51 -15.01 -18.78 -16.85
CA THR A 51 -14.69 -18.28 -18.20
C THR A 51 -14.54 -16.76 -18.16
N GLY A 52 -13.88 -16.18 -19.18
CA GLY A 52 -13.77 -14.72 -19.28
C GLY A 52 -15.12 -14.00 -19.24
N THR A 53 -16.16 -14.54 -19.88
CA THR A 53 -17.52 -13.98 -19.82
C THR A 53 -18.09 -14.02 -18.40
N GLN A 54 -17.87 -15.10 -17.66
CA GLN A 54 -18.31 -15.21 -16.27
C GLN A 54 -17.55 -14.26 -15.36
N LEU A 55 -16.25 -14.15 -15.53
CA LEU A 55 -15.44 -13.20 -14.79
C LEU A 55 -15.86 -11.75 -15.09
N ALA A 56 -16.06 -11.41 -16.36
CA ALA A 56 -16.52 -10.09 -16.78
C ALA A 56 -17.89 -9.71 -16.17
N ALA A 57 -18.76 -10.68 -15.94
CA ALA A 57 -20.08 -10.48 -15.34
C ALA A 57 -20.06 -10.49 -13.79
N SER A 58 -18.97 -10.94 -13.16
CA SER A 58 -18.90 -11.14 -11.71
C SER A 58 -18.59 -9.88 -10.90
N TRP A 59 -18.15 -8.80 -11.53
CA TRP A 59 -17.81 -7.54 -10.89
C TRP A 59 -17.92 -6.34 -11.82
N THR A 60 -18.05 -5.15 -11.25
CA THR A 60 -18.19 -3.89 -12.00
C THR A 60 -17.16 -2.86 -11.52
N GLY A 61 -16.31 -2.37 -12.44
CA GLY A 61 -15.41 -1.24 -12.13
C GLY A 61 -16.16 0.10 -12.06
N PRO A 62 -15.57 1.13 -11.43
CA PRO A 62 -14.25 1.14 -10.82
C PRO A 62 -14.20 0.43 -9.46
N LEU A 63 -13.01 0.12 -8.97
CA LEU A 63 -12.80 -0.38 -7.62
C LEU A 63 -12.58 0.78 -6.64
N SER A 64 -12.94 0.55 -5.38
CA SER A 64 -12.66 1.45 -4.26
C SER A 64 -12.36 0.65 -2.99
N THR A 65 -12.10 1.33 -1.87
CA THR A 65 -11.81 0.66 -0.60
C THR A 65 -12.88 0.98 0.45
N ARG A 66 -13.14 0.02 1.33
CA ARG A 66 -13.99 0.18 2.53
C ARG A 66 -13.31 -0.49 3.72
N GLY A 67 -12.64 0.28 4.57
CA GLY A 67 -11.80 -0.25 5.62
C GLY A 67 -10.74 -1.18 5.03
N ARG A 68 -10.71 -2.42 5.49
CA ARG A 68 -9.73 -3.42 5.03
C ARG A 68 -10.03 -4.10 3.69
N TYR A 69 -11.13 -3.75 3.02
CA TYR A 69 -11.60 -4.46 1.85
C TYR A 69 -11.59 -3.61 0.60
N ILE A 70 -11.20 -4.20 -0.53
CA ILE A 70 -11.44 -3.65 -1.86
C ILE A 70 -12.87 -4.04 -2.25
N VAL A 71 -13.61 -3.09 -2.81
CA VAL A 71 -15.00 -3.28 -3.26
C VAL A 71 -15.17 -2.82 -4.70
N ASP A 72 -16.14 -3.39 -5.38
CA ASP A 72 -16.54 -2.99 -6.72
C ASP A 72 -17.48 -1.76 -6.70
N ALA A 73 -17.91 -1.29 -7.86
CA ALA A 73 -18.81 -0.14 -7.97
C ALA A 73 -20.18 -0.34 -7.31
N ASN A 74 -20.59 -1.58 -7.05
CA ASN A 74 -21.82 -1.91 -6.31
C ASN A 74 -21.59 -1.90 -4.79
N GLY A 75 -20.33 -1.80 -4.36
CA GLY A 75 -19.92 -1.94 -2.97
C GLY A 75 -19.74 -3.39 -2.53
N ASP A 76 -19.76 -4.33 -3.44
CA ASP A 76 -19.52 -5.74 -3.16
C ASP A 76 -18.03 -6.02 -3.03
N ARG A 77 -17.65 -6.91 -2.09
CA ARG A 77 -16.26 -7.35 -1.90
C ARG A 77 -15.66 -7.88 -3.21
N PHE A 78 -14.58 -7.26 -3.65
CA PHE A 78 -13.73 -7.75 -4.75
C PHE A 78 -12.39 -8.20 -4.20
N LYS A 79 -12.21 -9.51 -3.99
CA LYS A 79 -10.93 -10.06 -3.55
C LYS A 79 -9.96 -10.16 -4.73
N LEU A 80 -8.80 -9.50 -4.63
CA LEU A 80 -7.73 -9.67 -5.62
C LEU A 80 -7.11 -11.07 -5.48
N LYS A 81 -7.37 -11.92 -6.44
CA LYS A 81 -6.70 -13.20 -6.66
C LYS A 81 -5.79 -13.02 -7.87
N ALA A 82 -4.64 -12.41 -7.64
CA ALA A 82 -3.80 -11.92 -8.71
C ALA A 82 -2.58 -12.80 -8.97
N GLY A 83 -2.03 -12.59 -10.14
CA GLY A 83 -0.70 -13.03 -10.50
C GLY A 83 0.12 -11.88 -11.07
N ASN A 84 1.43 -11.99 -11.03
CA ASN A 84 2.37 -11.07 -11.65
C ASN A 84 2.78 -11.63 -13.01
N TRP A 85 2.45 -10.93 -14.09
CA TRP A 85 2.88 -11.35 -15.42
C TRP A 85 4.12 -10.57 -15.84
N ALA A 86 5.28 -11.11 -15.46
CA ALA A 86 6.60 -10.52 -15.67
C ALA A 86 6.99 -10.45 -17.16
N GLY A 87 7.93 -9.56 -17.47
CA GLY A 87 8.58 -9.45 -18.78
C GLY A 87 8.71 -8.01 -19.28
N ALA A 88 7.68 -7.17 -19.15
CA ALA A 88 7.72 -5.81 -19.66
C ALA A 88 8.53 -4.83 -18.79
N GLN A 89 8.94 -5.22 -17.60
CA GLN A 89 9.93 -4.51 -16.77
C GLN A 89 11.37 -4.82 -17.22
N GLY A 90 11.55 -5.86 -18.00
CA GLY A 90 12.84 -6.38 -18.47
C GLY A 90 12.84 -7.90 -18.45
N THR A 91 13.65 -8.51 -19.29
CA THR A 91 13.69 -9.97 -19.47
C THR A 91 15.05 -10.57 -19.19
N TRP A 92 15.95 -9.81 -18.59
CA TRP A 92 17.30 -10.26 -18.24
C TRP A 92 17.70 -9.79 -16.84
N GLU A 93 18.64 -10.49 -16.24
CA GLU A 93 19.41 -10.05 -15.09
C GLU A 93 20.82 -9.69 -15.53
N GLY A 94 21.42 -8.65 -14.97
CA GLY A 94 22.85 -8.42 -15.04
C GLY A 94 23.30 -7.33 -15.99
N SER A 95 23.78 -7.62 -17.21
CA SER A 95 24.57 -6.66 -18.00
C SER A 95 23.79 -5.42 -18.47
N GLY A 96 22.48 -5.51 -18.55
CA GLY A 96 21.66 -4.43 -19.11
C GLY A 96 21.75 -4.29 -20.63
N ASP A 97 22.52 -5.14 -21.30
CA ASP A 97 22.57 -5.18 -22.78
C ASP A 97 21.53 -6.17 -23.32
N VAL A 98 20.50 -5.63 -23.95
CA VAL A 98 19.42 -6.42 -24.58
C VAL A 98 19.90 -7.38 -25.66
N ASN A 99 21.10 -7.15 -26.21
CA ASN A 99 21.68 -8.00 -27.24
C ASN A 99 22.56 -9.11 -26.67
N ASP A 100 22.83 -9.11 -25.36
CA ASP A 100 23.59 -10.18 -24.73
C ASP A 100 22.75 -11.47 -24.69
N PRO A 101 23.16 -12.54 -25.37
CA PRO A 101 22.43 -13.81 -25.37
C PRO A 101 22.23 -14.41 -23.97
N ALA A 102 23.07 -14.07 -23.01
CA ALA A 102 22.94 -14.51 -21.63
C ALA A 102 21.68 -13.91 -20.95
N ASN A 103 21.17 -12.80 -21.46
CA ASN A 103 19.97 -12.15 -20.99
C ASN A 103 18.67 -12.72 -21.61
N ASN A 104 18.78 -13.48 -22.69
CA ASN A 104 17.67 -14.22 -23.26
C ASN A 104 17.59 -15.57 -22.55
N GLN A 105 16.84 -15.61 -21.49
CA GLN A 105 16.74 -16.74 -20.57
C GLN A 105 16.52 -18.07 -21.30
N ALA A 106 17.52 -18.97 -21.26
CA ALA A 106 17.46 -20.33 -21.79
C ALA A 106 16.98 -20.49 -23.24
N GLY A 107 17.22 -19.49 -24.09
CA GLY A 107 16.79 -19.49 -25.49
C GLY A 107 15.35 -19.10 -25.75
N GLN A 108 14.63 -18.65 -24.74
CA GLN A 108 13.33 -18.02 -24.89
C GLN A 108 13.50 -16.53 -25.25
N VAL A 109 12.83 -16.09 -26.31
CA VAL A 109 12.92 -14.70 -26.80
C VAL A 109 11.73 -13.91 -26.29
N SER A 110 11.94 -13.01 -25.34
CA SER A 110 10.86 -12.23 -24.74
C SER A 110 10.98 -10.71 -24.93
N HIS A 111 12.16 -10.18 -25.02
CA HIS A 111 12.48 -8.80 -25.44
C HIS A 111 11.61 -7.70 -24.83
N ASN A 112 11.59 -7.59 -23.51
CA ASN A 112 10.92 -6.54 -22.71
C ASN A 112 9.41 -6.46 -22.94
N ILE A 113 8.76 -7.58 -23.12
CA ILE A 113 7.32 -7.76 -23.21
C ILE A 113 6.87 -8.90 -22.28
N PRO A 114 5.59 -8.99 -21.91
CA PRO A 114 5.10 -10.10 -21.09
C PRO A 114 5.50 -11.46 -21.62
N LEU A 115 5.99 -12.34 -20.73
CA LEU A 115 6.60 -13.62 -21.07
C LEU A 115 5.60 -14.60 -21.70
N GLY A 116 6.09 -15.48 -22.58
CA GLY A 116 5.34 -16.58 -23.19
C GLY A 116 4.72 -16.26 -24.55
N LEU A 117 4.73 -15.02 -25.01
CA LEU A 117 4.13 -14.59 -26.28
C LEU A 117 4.89 -15.14 -27.52
N ASP A 118 6.13 -15.53 -27.33
CA ASP A 118 6.93 -16.22 -28.34
C ASP A 118 6.48 -17.66 -28.59
N ARG A 119 5.88 -18.31 -27.59
CA ARG A 119 5.59 -19.76 -27.60
C ARG A 119 4.11 -20.09 -27.64
N THR A 120 3.25 -19.27 -27.05
CA THR A 120 1.84 -19.60 -26.85
C THR A 120 0.94 -18.43 -27.28
N PRO A 121 -0.19 -18.71 -27.96
CA PRO A 121 -1.16 -17.67 -28.27
C PRO A 121 -1.67 -16.98 -26.99
N LEU A 122 -1.81 -15.65 -27.05
CA LEU A 122 -2.30 -14.83 -25.94
C LEU A 122 -3.62 -15.36 -25.35
N THR A 123 -4.55 -15.81 -26.22
CA THR A 123 -5.82 -16.40 -25.80
C THR A 123 -5.65 -17.66 -24.97
N GLN A 124 -4.63 -18.47 -25.25
CA GLN A 124 -4.34 -19.67 -24.44
C GLN A 124 -3.73 -19.29 -23.09
N ILE A 125 -2.85 -18.29 -23.05
CA ILE A 125 -2.27 -17.78 -21.79
C ILE A 125 -3.39 -17.31 -20.86
N LEU A 126 -4.38 -16.56 -21.38
CA LEU A 126 -5.52 -16.10 -20.60
C LEU A 126 -6.38 -17.27 -20.11
N ALA A 127 -6.60 -18.29 -20.94
CA ALA A 127 -7.31 -19.50 -20.52
C ALA A 127 -6.58 -20.24 -19.38
N ASP A 128 -5.24 -20.25 -19.42
CA ASP A 128 -4.43 -20.85 -18.35
C ASP A 128 -4.54 -20.01 -17.05
N PHE A 129 -4.63 -18.69 -17.13
CA PHE A 129 -4.88 -17.84 -15.96
C PHE A 129 -6.25 -18.10 -15.33
N HIS A 130 -7.29 -18.29 -16.14
CA HIS A 130 -8.59 -18.75 -15.64
C HIS A 130 -8.49 -20.14 -14.99
N GLY A 131 -7.72 -21.04 -15.59
CA GLY A 131 -7.44 -22.36 -15.05
C GLY A 131 -6.76 -22.34 -13.68
N LEU A 132 -5.98 -21.30 -13.39
CA LEU A 132 -5.38 -21.05 -12.08
C LEU A 132 -6.35 -20.40 -11.08
N GLY A 133 -7.53 -19.97 -11.51
CA GLY A 133 -8.51 -19.28 -10.67
C GLY A 133 -8.22 -17.80 -10.42
N LEU A 134 -7.37 -17.19 -11.21
CA LEU A 134 -7.03 -15.75 -11.12
C LEU A 134 -8.21 -14.90 -11.63
N ASN A 135 -8.37 -13.70 -11.05
CA ASN A 135 -9.33 -12.69 -11.48
C ASN A 135 -8.69 -11.32 -11.74
N SER A 136 -7.43 -11.20 -11.45
CA SER A 136 -6.67 -9.95 -11.58
C SER A 136 -5.23 -10.22 -11.97
N MET A 137 -4.59 -9.21 -12.55
CA MET A 137 -3.21 -9.27 -13.00
C MET A 137 -2.46 -8.01 -12.60
N ARG A 138 -1.36 -8.17 -11.85
CA ARG A 138 -0.35 -7.15 -11.69
C ARG A 138 0.56 -7.23 -12.90
N LEU A 139 0.67 -6.12 -13.64
CA LEU A 139 1.39 -6.09 -14.91
C LEU A 139 2.59 -5.14 -14.80
N PRO A 140 3.79 -5.65 -14.50
CA PRO A 140 5.00 -4.86 -14.39
C PRO A 140 5.37 -4.15 -15.70
N PHE A 141 5.92 -2.93 -15.60
CA PHE A 141 6.54 -2.21 -16.71
C PHE A 141 7.76 -1.43 -16.23
N ALA A 142 8.74 -1.21 -17.12
CA ALA A 142 9.83 -0.27 -16.91
C ALA A 142 9.43 1.13 -17.41
N ASN A 143 9.95 2.22 -16.78
CA ASN A 143 9.81 3.56 -17.37
C ASN A 143 10.32 3.59 -18.82
N ALA A 144 11.42 2.88 -19.10
CA ALA A 144 11.99 2.75 -20.44
C ALA A 144 10.98 2.25 -21.48
N LEU A 145 10.00 1.42 -21.11
CA LEU A 145 8.94 0.92 -22.01
C LEU A 145 8.16 2.05 -22.69
N ILE A 146 7.91 3.13 -21.94
CA ILE A 146 7.13 4.28 -22.42
C ILE A 146 7.85 5.02 -23.54
N HIS A 147 9.17 5.05 -23.46
CA HIS A 147 10.03 5.82 -24.36
C HIS A 147 10.65 4.97 -25.47
N ASP A 148 10.44 3.64 -25.46
CA ASP A 148 11.01 2.72 -26.43
C ASP A 148 10.18 2.73 -27.73
N THR A 149 10.79 3.26 -28.78
CA THR A 149 10.21 3.31 -30.15
C THR A 149 10.70 2.18 -31.03
N SER A 150 11.56 1.29 -30.52
CA SER A 150 12.05 0.13 -31.28
C SER A 150 10.94 -0.88 -31.55
N THR A 151 11.10 -1.68 -32.58
CA THR A 151 10.16 -2.75 -32.90
C THR A 151 10.56 -4.03 -32.20
N VAL A 152 9.61 -4.68 -31.57
CA VAL A 152 9.81 -6.02 -30.97
C VAL A 152 10.21 -7.02 -32.07
N PRO A 153 11.25 -7.83 -31.88
CA PRO A 153 11.63 -8.88 -32.82
C PRO A 153 10.46 -9.85 -33.08
N ASP A 154 10.26 -10.24 -34.34
CA ASP A 154 9.21 -11.19 -34.73
C ASP A 154 9.26 -12.51 -33.94
N ALA A 155 10.46 -12.93 -33.53
CA ALA A 155 10.67 -14.14 -32.74
C ALA A 155 10.06 -14.02 -31.33
N ALA A 156 10.07 -12.83 -30.73
CA ALA A 156 9.52 -12.61 -29.39
C ALA A 156 7.97 -12.68 -29.33
N VAL A 157 7.32 -12.61 -30.49
CA VAL A 157 5.86 -12.72 -30.66
C VAL A 157 5.47 -13.80 -31.67
N ALA A 158 6.31 -14.83 -31.81
CA ALA A 158 6.16 -15.84 -32.86
C ALA A 158 4.81 -16.56 -32.83
N ALA A 159 4.27 -16.83 -31.63
CA ALA A 159 2.95 -17.43 -31.46
C ALA A 159 1.78 -16.44 -31.59
N ASN A 160 2.08 -15.15 -31.77
CA ASN A 160 1.11 -14.06 -31.80
C ASN A 160 1.35 -13.12 -33.01
N PRO A 161 1.15 -13.58 -34.25
CA PRO A 161 1.52 -12.85 -35.46
C PRO A 161 0.87 -11.45 -35.59
N GLN A 162 -0.28 -11.22 -34.90
CA GLN A 162 -0.95 -9.92 -34.82
C GLN A 162 -0.16 -8.87 -34.04
N LEU A 163 0.85 -9.29 -33.30
CA LEU A 163 1.73 -8.41 -32.50
C LEU A 163 3.02 -8.01 -33.25
N LYS A 164 3.30 -8.61 -34.41
CA LYS A 164 4.48 -8.28 -35.20
C LYS A 164 4.49 -6.83 -35.63
N GLY A 165 5.67 -6.23 -35.69
CA GLY A 165 5.87 -4.83 -36.05
C GLY A 165 5.43 -3.81 -34.99
N LYS A 166 5.08 -4.25 -33.80
CA LYS A 166 4.71 -3.38 -32.68
C LYS A 166 5.92 -3.01 -31.82
N THR A 167 5.85 -1.85 -31.16
CA THR A 167 6.79 -1.50 -30.08
C THR A 167 6.44 -2.25 -28.80
N PRO A 168 7.35 -2.34 -27.82
CA PRO A 168 7.05 -2.96 -26.52
C PRO A 168 5.79 -2.40 -25.86
N LEU A 169 5.60 -1.07 -25.86
CA LEU A 169 4.40 -0.43 -25.32
C LEU A 169 3.13 -0.85 -26.10
N GLN A 170 3.19 -0.98 -27.41
CA GLN A 170 2.04 -1.42 -28.22
C GLN A 170 1.70 -2.91 -28.01
N VAL A 171 2.69 -3.75 -27.66
CA VAL A 171 2.44 -5.13 -27.23
C VAL A 171 1.79 -5.12 -25.85
N TYR A 172 2.30 -4.31 -24.93
CA TYR A 172 1.71 -4.10 -23.60
C TYR A 172 0.24 -3.67 -23.69
N ASP A 173 -0.09 -2.69 -24.57
CA ASP A 173 -1.47 -2.29 -24.85
C ASP A 173 -2.36 -3.46 -25.28
N ALA A 174 -1.85 -4.28 -26.19
CA ALA A 174 -2.61 -5.44 -26.68
C ALA A 174 -2.87 -6.46 -25.57
N VAL A 175 -1.91 -6.65 -24.67
CA VAL A 175 -2.04 -7.52 -23.48
C VAL A 175 -3.05 -6.95 -22.49
N VAL A 176 -2.98 -5.66 -22.17
CA VAL A 176 -3.96 -4.98 -21.30
C VAL A 176 -5.37 -5.08 -21.89
N ALA A 177 -5.50 -4.82 -23.20
CA ALA A 177 -6.80 -4.93 -23.90
C ALA A 177 -7.37 -6.35 -23.84
N ALA A 178 -6.53 -7.38 -24.03
CA ALA A 178 -6.95 -8.77 -23.99
C ALA A 178 -7.37 -9.19 -22.56
N LEU A 179 -6.57 -8.87 -21.55
CA LEU A 179 -6.89 -9.15 -20.13
C LEU A 179 -8.23 -8.52 -19.72
N THR A 180 -8.41 -7.24 -20.03
CA THR A 180 -9.62 -6.52 -19.61
C THR A 180 -10.87 -6.94 -20.41
N ALA A 181 -10.73 -7.29 -21.70
CA ALA A 181 -11.80 -7.87 -22.48
C ALA A 181 -12.23 -9.25 -21.95
N ASP A 182 -11.29 -10.00 -21.37
CA ASP A 182 -11.54 -11.32 -20.78
C ASP A 182 -11.92 -11.25 -19.27
N GLY A 183 -12.20 -10.03 -18.78
CA GLY A 183 -12.79 -9.79 -17.47
C GLY A 183 -11.81 -9.55 -16.32
N PHE A 184 -10.51 -9.68 -16.55
CA PHE A 184 -9.51 -9.46 -15.50
C PHE A 184 -9.44 -7.99 -15.07
N ALA A 185 -9.27 -7.77 -13.78
CA ALA A 185 -8.81 -6.49 -13.25
C ALA A 185 -7.29 -6.38 -13.48
N VAL A 186 -6.84 -5.25 -14.03
CA VAL A 186 -5.42 -5.00 -14.30
C VAL A 186 -4.90 -3.91 -13.38
N ILE A 187 -3.82 -4.19 -12.65
CA ILE A 187 -3.05 -3.24 -11.88
C ILE A 187 -1.73 -3.00 -12.62
N LEU A 188 -1.50 -1.76 -13.03
CA LEU A 188 -0.23 -1.34 -13.61
C LEU A 188 0.80 -1.23 -12.51
N ASN A 189 2.01 -1.79 -12.71
CA ASN A 189 3.07 -1.71 -11.72
C ASN A 189 4.33 -1.09 -12.33
N ASN A 190 4.78 0.05 -11.82
CA ASN A 190 6.08 0.60 -12.19
C ASN A 190 7.17 -0.19 -11.47
N HIS A 191 7.77 -1.13 -12.18
CA HIS A 191 8.67 -2.12 -11.58
C HIS A 191 10.12 -1.65 -11.54
N THR A 192 10.60 -1.07 -12.64
CA THR A 192 12.00 -0.67 -12.83
C THR A 192 12.08 0.64 -13.61
N THR A 193 13.21 1.32 -13.56
CA THR A 193 13.45 2.51 -14.38
C THR A 193 13.87 2.10 -15.79
N THR A 194 14.89 1.26 -15.89
CA THR A 194 15.35 0.70 -17.16
C THR A 194 14.89 -0.75 -17.32
N TYR A 195 15.14 -1.34 -18.50
CA TYR A 195 14.81 -2.74 -18.74
C TYR A 195 15.71 -3.70 -17.94
N ARG A 196 15.44 -3.76 -16.64
CA ARG A 196 16.05 -4.77 -15.78
C ARG A 196 14.96 -5.63 -15.15
N PHE A 197 15.17 -6.93 -15.14
CA PHE A 197 14.21 -7.86 -14.52
C PHE A 197 14.04 -7.56 -13.03
N CYS A 198 15.14 -7.33 -12.35
CA CYS A 198 15.20 -6.99 -10.93
C CYS A 198 16.54 -6.30 -10.64
N CYS A 199 16.63 -5.80 -9.52
CA CYS A 199 17.77 -5.58 -8.65
C CYS A 199 19.02 -4.96 -9.28
N GLY A 200 19.56 -3.95 -8.64
CA GLY A 200 20.78 -3.28 -9.04
C GLY A 200 20.51 -1.92 -9.70
N LEU A 201 21.59 -1.18 -9.95
CA LEU A 201 21.54 0.19 -10.47
C LEU A 201 20.63 0.29 -11.70
N ASP A 202 19.74 1.27 -11.72
CA ASP A 202 18.72 1.50 -12.74
C ASP A 202 17.63 0.42 -12.83
N GLY A 203 17.56 -0.45 -11.83
CA GLY A 203 16.46 -1.39 -11.64
C GLY A 203 15.34 -0.79 -10.78
N ASN A 204 15.23 -1.27 -9.56
CA ASN A 204 14.24 -0.86 -8.58
C ASN A 204 14.84 -0.14 -7.36
N GLU A 205 15.93 0.58 -7.53
CA GLU A 205 16.31 1.62 -6.59
C GLU A 205 15.18 2.65 -6.50
N ARG A 206 15.41 3.72 -5.76
CA ARG A 206 14.42 4.80 -5.65
C ARG A 206 13.91 5.23 -7.04
N TRP A 207 12.67 5.69 -7.08
CA TRP A 207 12.02 6.19 -8.31
C TRP A 207 12.83 7.29 -9.01
N ASN A 208 13.72 7.97 -8.29
CA ASN A 208 14.50 9.11 -8.75
C ASN A 208 16.02 8.90 -8.74
N SER A 209 16.52 7.66 -8.70
CA SER A 209 17.97 7.39 -8.75
C SER A 209 18.59 7.72 -10.10
N SER A 210 17.93 7.40 -11.20
CA SER A 210 18.44 7.63 -12.57
C SER A 210 17.53 8.49 -13.44
N GLN A 211 16.49 9.04 -12.86
CA GLN A 211 15.57 10.01 -13.46
C GLN A 211 15.13 11.00 -12.37
N SER A 212 14.44 12.09 -12.71
CA SER A 212 13.87 12.96 -11.70
C SER A 212 12.51 12.44 -11.21
N THR A 213 12.05 12.90 -10.04
CA THR A 213 10.71 12.61 -9.53
C THR A 213 9.64 13.09 -10.52
N GLU A 214 9.82 14.28 -11.10
CA GLU A 214 8.89 14.84 -12.08
C GLU A 214 8.80 13.99 -13.36
N GLN A 215 9.91 13.37 -13.79
CA GLN A 215 9.89 12.46 -14.95
C GLN A 215 9.13 11.18 -14.61
N TRP A 216 9.36 10.59 -13.44
CA TRP A 216 8.63 9.43 -12.96
C TRP A 216 7.14 9.69 -12.85
N GLU A 217 6.74 10.85 -12.32
CA GLU A 217 5.34 11.26 -12.23
C GLU A 217 4.73 11.50 -13.62
N ALA A 218 5.48 12.12 -14.55
CA ALA A 218 5.02 12.32 -15.92
C ALA A 218 4.77 10.99 -16.63
N ASP A 219 5.62 9.98 -16.41
CA ASP A 219 5.45 8.64 -16.94
C ASP A 219 4.19 7.97 -16.35
N TRP A 220 3.94 8.14 -15.05
CA TRP A 220 2.70 7.68 -14.43
C TRP A 220 1.47 8.35 -15.03
N LEU A 221 1.48 9.66 -15.18
CA LEU A 221 0.35 10.38 -15.81
C LEU A 221 0.11 9.94 -17.25
N PHE A 222 1.19 9.67 -18.01
CA PHE A 222 1.08 9.10 -19.35
C PHE A 222 0.35 7.74 -19.33
N MET A 223 0.77 6.82 -18.45
CA MET A 223 0.17 5.49 -18.36
C MET A 223 -1.29 5.54 -17.88
N VAL A 224 -1.60 6.35 -16.88
CA VAL A 224 -2.96 6.51 -16.38
C VAL A 224 -3.89 7.11 -17.42
N GLN A 225 -3.48 8.18 -18.10
CA GLN A 225 -4.27 8.81 -19.16
C GLN A 225 -4.52 7.87 -20.35
N ARG A 226 -3.54 7.01 -20.65
CA ARG A 226 -3.64 6.02 -21.74
C ARG A 226 -4.79 5.04 -21.50
N TYR A 227 -5.03 4.63 -20.27
CA TYR A 227 -6.03 3.61 -19.95
C TYR A 227 -7.27 4.14 -19.22
N ARG A 228 -7.41 5.44 -18.96
CA ARG A 228 -8.48 6.04 -18.14
C ARG A 228 -9.91 5.68 -18.55
N THR A 229 -10.13 5.34 -19.83
CA THR A 229 -11.45 4.92 -20.32
C THR A 229 -11.74 3.44 -20.09
N ASN A 230 -10.74 2.66 -19.71
CA ASN A 230 -10.87 1.23 -19.45
C ASN A 230 -11.06 0.97 -17.95
N LYS A 231 -12.30 0.85 -17.49
CA LYS A 231 -12.65 0.69 -16.08
C LYS A 231 -12.18 -0.64 -15.45
N ARG A 232 -11.52 -1.51 -16.22
CA ARG A 232 -10.87 -2.74 -15.72
C ARG A 232 -9.35 -2.59 -15.55
N VAL A 233 -8.76 -1.48 -15.97
CA VAL A 233 -7.47 -1.03 -15.48
C VAL A 233 -7.76 -0.27 -14.20
N VAL A 234 -7.56 -0.92 -13.07
CA VAL A 234 -8.16 -0.52 -11.79
C VAL A 234 -7.19 0.09 -10.81
N GLY A 235 -5.87 -0.03 -11.03
CA GLY A 235 -4.90 0.42 -10.06
C GLY A 235 -3.54 0.78 -10.66
N ALA A 236 -2.85 1.68 -9.97
CA ALA A 236 -1.48 2.08 -10.17
C ALA A 236 -0.66 1.68 -8.93
N ASP A 237 0.23 0.74 -9.08
CA ASP A 237 1.19 0.30 -8.06
C ASP A 237 2.49 1.08 -8.29
N LEU A 238 2.72 2.06 -7.43
CA LEU A 238 3.55 3.23 -7.72
C LEU A 238 5.01 2.92 -7.99
N ARG A 239 5.63 2.05 -7.21
CA ARG A 239 7.02 1.63 -7.43
C ARG A 239 7.30 0.32 -6.72
N ASN A 240 7.84 -0.65 -7.47
CA ASN A 240 8.21 -1.96 -6.95
C ASN A 240 9.44 -1.90 -6.04
N GLU A 241 9.33 -2.48 -4.85
CA GLU A 241 10.43 -2.80 -3.93
C GLU A 241 11.51 -1.73 -3.89
N VAL A 242 11.13 -0.49 -3.56
CA VAL A 242 12.08 0.63 -3.49
C VAL A 242 13.27 0.25 -2.63
N ARG A 243 14.45 0.28 -3.22
CA ARG A 243 15.71 -0.11 -2.57
C ARG A 243 16.64 1.08 -2.46
N ARG A 244 17.63 0.94 -1.61
CA ARG A 244 18.74 1.89 -1.57
C ARG A 244 19.48 1.89 -2.90
N ASP A 245 19.96 3.03 -3.33
CA ASP A 245 21.05 3.08 -4.29
C ASP A 245 22.41 2.98 -3.58
N THR A 246 23.51 3.22 -4.30
CA THR A 246 24.86 2.95 -3.79
C THR A 246 25.15 3.63 -2.45
N TRP A 247 24.60 4.82 -2.19
CA TRP A 247 24.96 5.66 -1.03
C TRP A 247 23.74 6.15 -0.24
N ASP A 248 22.57 6.16 -0.85
CA ASP A 248 21.37 6.77 -0.31
C ASP A 248 20.28 5.75 -0.08
N ASN A 249 19.62 5.85 1.06
CA ASN A 249 18.47 5.00 1.39
C ASN A 249 17.16 5.77 1.16
N PRO A 250 16.09 5.10 0.76
CA PRO A 250 14.76 5.65 0.90
C PRO A 250 14.46 5.88 2.39
N ASN A 251 13.57 6.82 2.68
CA ASN A 251 13.11 7.08 4.03
C ASN A 251 11.60 7.33 4.05
N TRP A 252 11.03 7.46 5.23
CA TRP A 252 9.60 7.62 5.43
C TRP A 252 9.31 8.83 6.30
N GLY A 253 8.83 9.92 5.71
CA GLY A 253 8.43 11.13 6.42
C GLY A 253 9.56 12.06 6.84
N TRP A 254 10.72 12.04 6.16
CA TRP A 254 11.84 12.95 6.46
C TRP A 254 11.76 14.28 5.71
N GLY A 255 10.96 14.36 4.66
CA GLY A 255 10.77 15.58 3.87
C GLY A 255 11.93 15.95 2.96
N ASP A 256 12.78 14.99 2.61
CA ASP A 256 13.88 15.15 1.66
C ASP A 256 13.57 14.46 0.31
N SER A 257 14.50 14.51 -0.64
CA SER A 257 14.32 13.89 -1.96
C SER A 257 14.30 12.36 -1.95
N HIS A 258 14.49 11.72 -0.81
CA HIS A 258 14.47 10.28 -0.61
C HIS A 258 13.23 9.81 0.15
N ASP A 259 12.33 10.76 0.45
CA ASP A 259 11.12 10.51 1.22
C ASP A 259 10.05 9.82 0.37
N GLU A 260 9.99 8.49 0.51
CA GLU A 260 9.02 7.65 -0.20
C GLU A 260 7.58 7.98 0.19
N TYR A 261 7.33 8.24 1.48
CA TYR A 261 6.03 8.66 1.97
C TYR A 261 5.51 9.89 1.20
N ALA A 262 6.33 10.94 1.11
CA ALA A 262 5.94 12.19 0.46
C ALA A 262 5.80 12.02 -1.06
N ALA A 263 6.74 11.34 -1.71
CA ALA A 263 6.72 11.13 -3.15
C ALA A 263 5.52 10.27 -3.60
N PHE A 264 5.20 9.23 -2.84
CA PHE A 264 4.08 8.36 -3.17
C PHE A 264 2.73 9.04 -2.96
N GLU A 265 2.62 9.88 -1.92
CA GLU A 265 1.41 10.66 -1.68
C GLU A 265 1.20 11.72 -2.78
N GLU A 266 2.25 12.42 -3.20
CA GLU A 266 2.18 13.38 -4.30
C GLU A 266 1.82 12.69 -5.61
N ALA A 267 2.54 11.64 -6.01
CA ALA A 267 2.26 10.89 -7.24
C ALA A 267 0.84 10.30 -7.24
N GLY A 268 0.41 9.71 -6.11
CA GLY A 268 -0.94 9.18 -5.95
C GLY A 268 -2.02 10.26 -6.14
N ASN A 269 -1.82 11.43 -5.56
CA ASN A 269 -2.75 12.54 -5.71
C ASN A 269 -2.79 13.09 -7.14
N ARG A 270 -1.66 13.17 -7.84
CA ARG A 270 -1.59 13.54 -9.27
C ARG A 270 -2.33 12.51 -10.14
N ILE A 271 -2.16 11.21 -9.86
CA ILE A 271 -2.89 10.14 -10.53
C ILE A 271 -4.39 10.30 -10.32
N LEU A 272 -4.85 10.52 -9.10
CA LEU A 272 -6.27 10.71 -8.79
C LEU A 272 -6.86 11.97 -9.40
N ALA A 273 -6.07 13.02 -9.58
CA ALA A 273 -6.48 14.20 -10.34
C ALA A 273 -6.68 13.90 -11.84
N ALA A 274 -5.90 12.99 -12.41
CA ALA A 274 -6.01 12.57 -13.81
C ALA A 274 -7.10 11.50 -14.03
N ASP A 275 -7.24 10.54 -13.12
CA ASP A 275 -8.26 9.50 -13.11
C ASP A 275 -8.71 9.19 -11.66
N PRO A 276 -9.82 9.75 -11.19
CA PRO A 276 -10.32 9.56 -9.82
C PRO A 276 -10.84 8.15 -9.54
N ASP A 277 -10.94 7.30 -10.55
CA ASP A 277 -11.40 5.92 -10.43
C ASP A 277 -10.26 4.93 -10.12
N MET A 278 -9.00 5.35 -10.25
CA MET A 278 -7.82 4.52 -10.06
C MET A 278 -7.58 4.22 -8.57
N LEU A 279 -7.34 2.96 -8.20
CA LEU A 279 -6.71 2.63 -6.92
C LEU A 279 -5.23 3.05 -6.96
N VAL A 280 -4.75 3.59 -5.87
CA VAL A 280 -3.32 3.88 -5.67
C VAL A 280 -2.77 2.83 -4.73
N VAL A 281 -1.85 2.02 -5.23
CA VAL A 281 -1.16 1.00 -4.44
C VAL A 281 0.20 1.55 -4.02
N MET A 282 0.42 1.57 -2.72
CA MET A 282 1.67 2.02 -2.10
C MET A 282 2.34 0.84 -1.41
N GLU A 283 3.49 0.46 -1.93
CA GLU A 283 4.33 -0.51 -1.24
C GLU A 283 4.92 0.13 0.01
N GLY A 284 5.23 -0.68 1.00
CA GLY A 284 5.97 -0.22 2.16
C GLY A 284 7.45 -0.06 1.85
N ILE A 285 8.16 0.56 2.77
CA ILE A 285 9.60 0.75 2.68
C ILE A 285 10.32 -0.54 3.12
N ASN A 286 11.37 -0.90 2.39
CA ASN A 286 12.18 -2.06 2.76
C ASN A 286 13.19 -1.75 3.88
N TRP A 287 13.21 -0.51 4.35
CA TRP A 287 14.07 -0.08 5.44
C TRP A 287 13.47 1.14 6.15
N SER A 288 13.41 1.09 7.46
CA SER A 288 12.91 2.19 8.29
C SER A 288 13.89 2.48 9.43
N GLY A 289 14.59 3.62 9.39
CA GLY A 289 15.46 4.05 10.47
C GLY A 289 16.80 4.59 10.03
N ILE A 290 17.73 4.78 10.97
CA ILE A 290 19.06 5.30 10.70
C ILE A 290 19.88 4.26 9.92
N PRO A 291 20.57 4.62 8.83
CA PRO A 291 21.39 3.69 8.08
C PRO A 291 22.52 3.14 8.95
N THR A 292 22.31 2.01 9.57
CA THR A 292 23.40 1.18 10.00
C THR A 292 23.52 0.08 8.96
N ALA A 293 24.71 -0.15 8.44
CA ALA A 293 24.99 -1.08 7.37
C ALA A 293 24.58 -2.55 7.66
N ILE A 294 23.78 -2.80 8.68
CA ILE A 294 23.61 -4.10 9.30
C ILE A 294 22.15 -4.60 9.28
N THR A 295 21.14 -3.72 9.09
CA THR A 295 19.74 -4.10 9.24
C THR A 295 18.85 -3.47 8.17
N TRP A 296 19.03 -3.86 6.94
CA TRP A 296 18.08 -3.51 5.90
C TRP A 296 17.31 -4.74 5.46
N HIS A 297 16.07 -4.51 5.19
CA HIS A 297 15.15 -5.48 4.66
C HIS A 297 15.07 -5.28 3.14
N GLU A 298 15.10 -6.34 2.36
CA GLU A 298 15.05 -6.23 0.90
C GLU A 298 13.64 -6.34 0.33
N ARG A 299 12.62 -6.36 1.20
CA ARG A 299 11.22 -6.47 0.80
C ARG A 299 10.39 -5.39 1.49
N PRO A 300 9.39 -4.84 0.79
CA PRO A 300 8.58 -3.77 1.36
C PRO A 300 7.78 -4.23 2.58
N MET A 301 7.87 -3.44 3.64
CA MET A 301 7.13 -3.62 4.89
C MET A 301 6.37 -2.36 5.27
N LEU A 302 5.23 -2.53 5.90
CA LEU A 302 4.33 -1.44 6.28
C LEU A 302 4.57 -0.90 7.70
N THR A 303 5.62 -1.32 8.37
CA THR A 303 5.89 -0.94 9.77
C THR A 303 5.83 0.59 10.02
N PRO A 304 6.38 1.46 9.15
CA PRO A 304 6.32 2.91 9.36
C PRO A 304 4.91 3.49 9.30
N VAL A 305 4.00 2.86 8.56
CA VAL A 305 2.60 3.28 8.41
C VAL A 305 1.88 3.34 9.76
N ARG A 306 2.32 2.56 10.72
CA ARG A 306 1.78 2.57 12.11
C ARG A 306 1.86 3.95 12.75
N ASN A 307 2.88 4.72 12.42
CA ASN A 307 3.12 6.04 12.99
C ASN A 307 2.81 7.18 12.01
N LEU A 308 2.92 6.93 10.71
CA LEU A 308 2.70 7.92 9.67
C LEU A 308 2.11 7.22 8.45
N SER A 309 0.79 7.25 8.32
CA SER A 309 0.06 6.69 7.19
C SER A 309 -0.16 7.73 6.09
N ASN A 310 -0.16 7.29 4.84
CA ASN A 310 -0.48 8.15 3.71
C ASN A 310 -1.96 8.57 3.72
N THR A 311 -2.21 9.78 3.24
CA THR A 311 -3.56 10.32 3.09
C THR A 311 -3.72 10.91 1.69
N LEU A 312 -4.55 10.27 0.88
CA LEU A 312 -4.84 10.70 -0.48
C LEU A 312 -6.01 11.69 -0.53
N VAL A 313 -6.10 12.51 -1.57
CA VAL A 313 -7.27 13.39 -1.84
C VAL A 313 -8.58 12.59 -1.88
N ARG A 314 -8.51 11.29 -2.18
CA ARG A 314 -9.61 10.32 -2.15
C ARG A 314 -9.24 9.18 -1.20
N SER A 315 -9.78 9.22 0.01
CA SER A 315 -9.51 8.22 1.07
C SER A 315 -9.93 6.80 0.69
N ASP A 316 -10.90 6.67 -0.23
CA ASP A 316 -11.43 5.40 -0.73
C ASP A 316 -10.58 4.76 -1.86
N LYS A 317 -9.35 5.24 -2.08
CA LYS A 317 -8.49 4.77 -3.19
C LYS A 317 -7.14 4.20 -2.77
N LEU A 318 -6.79 4.28 -1.50
CA LEU A 318 -5.52 3.77 -0.98
C LEU A 318 -5.56 2.26 -0.75
N VAL A 319 -4.56 1.56 -1.25
CA VAL A 319 -4.25 0.15 -0.95
C VAL A 319 -2.77 0.08 -0.56
N TYR A 320 -2.44 -0.55 0.55
CA TYR A 320 -1.05 -0.82 0.90
C TYR A 320 -0.60 -2.18 0.39
N ALA A 321 0.68 -2.30 0.04
CA ALA A 321 1.25 -3.54 -0.45
C ALA A 321 2.52 -3.95 0.29
N ALA A 322 2.74 -5.26 0.42
CA ALA A 322 3.92 -5.86 1.03
C ALA A 322 4.31 -7.15 0.31
N HIS A 323 5.59 -7.52 0.40
CA HIS A 323 6.14 -8.71 -0.24
C HIS A 323 6.75 -9.67 0.79
N PHE A 324 6.57 -10.97 0.58
CA PHE A 324 7.11 -11.99 1.47
C PHE A 324 7.67 -13.18 0.69
N TYR A 325 8.92 -13.54 0.99
CA TYR A 325 9.61 -14.68 0.40
C TYR A 325 10.33 -15.52 1.47
N ALA A 326 10.30 -16.83 1.31
CA ALA A 326 10.85 -17.79 2.28
C ALA A 326 12.28 -17.48 2.71
N TYR A 327 13.11 -17.07 1.74
CA TYR A 327 14.55 -16.89 1.90
C TYR A 327 14.97 -15.55 2.52
N THR A 328 14.05 -14.60 2.67
CA THR A 328 14.28 -13.36 3.40
C THR A 328 13.67 -13.41 4.81
N GLY A 329 13.86 -12.39 5.61
CA GLY A 329 13.32 -12.31 6.97
C GLY A 329 13.34 -10.88 7.49
N PRO A 330 12.78 -10.61 8.69
CA PRO A 330 12.66 -9.25 9.24
C PRO A 330 13.98 -8.47 9.31
N ALA A 331 15.10 -9.17 9.52
CA ALA A 331 16.44 -8.59 9.56
C ALA A 331 17.41 -9.41 8.69
N ASN A 332 16.91 -10.12 7.68
CA ASN A 332 17.68 -11.00 6.82
C ASN A 332 17.27 -10.80 5.37
N THR A 333 18.19 -10.30 4.54
CA THR A 333 17.95 -10.02 3.13
C THR A 333 17.89 -11.28 2.25
N GLY A 334 18.27 -12.43 2.81
CA GLY A 334 18.44 -13.66 2.07
C GLY A 334 19.82 -13.83 1.44
N ALA A 335 20.66 -12.80 1.45
CA ALA A 335 22.02 -12.89 0.92
C ALA A 335 22.87 -13.88 1.73
N GLU A 336 23.65 -14.71 1.04
CA GLU A 336 24.59 -15.65 1.69
C GLU A 336 25.88 -14.93 2.16
N SER A 337 26.23 -13.82 1.51
CA SER A 337 27.41 -13.02 1.83
C SER A 337 27.27 -11.60 1.29
N GLY A 338 28.07 -10.67 1.83
CA GLY A 338 28.05 -9.27 1.39
C GLY A 338 27.12 -8.39 2.23
N PRO A 339 26.83 -7.17 1.77
CA PRO A 339 25.98 -6.25 2.49
C PRO A 339 24.59 -6.82 2.74
N GLY A 340 24.10 -6.71 3.99
CA GLY A 340 22.80 -7.23 4.39
C GLY A 340 22.74 -8.71 4.68
N SER A 341 23.81 -9.50 4.51
CA SER A 341 23.83 -10.88 5.00
C SER A 341 23.87 -10.87 6.53
N THR A 342 23.00 -11.65 7.15
CA THR A 342 22.92 -11.79 8.61
C THR A 342 22.72 -13.25 9.00
N SER A 343 22.96 -13.55 10.29
CA SER A 343 22.60 -14.83 10.88
C SER A 343 21.17 -14.88 11.42
N ASP A 344 20.40 -13.79 11.26
CA ASP A 344 19.03 -13.71 11.74
C ASP A 344 18.12 -14.70 11.01
N PRO A 345 17.03 -15.15 11.66
CA PRO A 345 16.13 -16.09 11.03
C PRO A 345 15.51 -15.54 9.73
N ARG A 346 15.40 -16.42 8.74
CA ARG A 346 14.60 -16.21 7.53
C ARG A 346 13.15 -16.59 7.81
N TYR A 347 12.21 -16.12 7.01
CA TYR A 347 10.79 -16.48 7.18
C TYR A 347 10.55 -17.99 7.17
N GLN A 348 11.32 -18.74 6.40
CA GLN A 348 11.27 -20.22 6.38
C GLN A 348 11.77 -20.89 7.66
N ASP A 349 12.40 -20.15 8.58
CA ASP A 349 12.93 -20.68 9.84
C ASP A 349 11.95 -20.49 11.01
N PHE A 350 10.86 -19.73 10.81
CA PHE A 350 9.86 -19.48 11.84
C PHE A 350 8.86 -20.64 11.98
N THR A 351 8.36 -20.83 13.18
CA THR A 351 7.17 -21.67 13.39
C THR A 351 5.93 -21.01 12.75
N PRO A 352 4.84 -21.74 12.51
CA PRO A 352 3.61 -21.14 11.96
C PRO A 352 3.11 -19.95 12.78
N GLU A 353 3.18 -20.01 14.12
CA GLU A 353 2.75 -18.95 15.03
C GLU A 353 3.67 -17.73 14.95
N GLN A 354 4.99 -17.95 14.92
CA GLN A 354 5.97 -16.88 14.75
C GLN A 354 5.83 -16.19 13.39
N LEU A 355 5.65 -16.97 12.32
CA LEU A 355 5.44 -16.43 10.99
C LEU A 355 4.16 -15.57 10.94
N ALA A 356 3.06 -16.08 11.51
CA ALA A 356 1.80 -15.32 11.56
C ALA A 356 1.94 -14.00 12.34
N GLN A 357 2.69 -14.02 13.45
CA GLN A 357 2.95 -12.81 14.24
C GLN A 357 3.78 -11.81 13.45
N VAL A 358 4.86 -12.25 12.83
CA VAL A 358 5.75 -11.38 12.05
C VAL A 358 5.02 -10.76 10.85
N VAL A 359 4.28 -11.55 10.09
CA VAL A 359 3.47 -11.05 8.96
C VAL A 359 2.41 -10.05 9.43
N ASN A 360 1.81 -10.28 10.61
CA ASN A 360 0.92 -9.30 11.21
C ASN A 360 1.65 -8.00 11.58
N ASP A 361 2.81 -8.09 12.20
CA ASP A 361 3.55 -6.92 12.71
C ASP A 361 4.16 -6.09 11.57
N GLU A 362 4.49 -6.71 10.46
CA GLU A 362 5.09 -6.06 9.29
C GLU A 362 4.06 -5.55 8.28
N ALA A 363 2.89 -6.16 8.17
CA ALA A 363 1.92 -5.79 7.15
C ALA A 363 0.45 -5.82 7.61
N LEU A 364 -0.05 -6.96 8.11
CA LEU A 364 -1.49 -7.15 8.28
C LEU A 364 -2.11 -6.33 9.41
N PHE A 365 -1.32 -5.73 10.31
CA PHE A 365 -1.83 -4.79 11.32
C PHE A 365 -2.60 -3.63 10.69
N VAL A 366 -2.26 -3.23 9.46
CA VAL A 366 -2.92 -2.15 8.72
C VAL A 366 -4.40 -2.43 8.50
N THR A 367 -4.79 -3.70 8.49
CA THR A 367 -6.20 -4.11 8.33
C THR A 367 -7.05 -3.94 9.60
N GLN A 368 -6.47 -3.50 10.71
CA GLN A 368 -7.21 -3.24 11.96
C GLN A 368 -8.16 -2.06 11.76
N SER A 369 -9.43 -2.24 12.11
CA SER A 369 -10.44 -1.19 11.97
C SER A 369 -10.28 -0.07 13.00
N GLY A 370 -10.72 1.14 12.64
CA GLY A 370 -10.74 2.30 13.54
C GLY A 370 -9.39 2.97 13.74
N GLN A 371 -8.38 2.63 12.93
CA GLN A 371 -7.06 3.24 12.99
C GLN A 371 -6.92 4.29 11.87
N HIS A 372 -6.02 5.26 12.05
CA HIS A 372 -5.70 6.24 10.99
C HIS A 372 -5.04 5.60 9.76
N PHE A 373 -4.52 4.39 9.91
CA PHE A 373 -3.88 3.63 8.84
C PHE A 373 -4.77 2.52 8.27
N THR A 374 -6.04 2.39 8.70
CA THR A 374 -6.91 1.31 8.23
C THR A 374 -7.10 1.34 6.71
N ALA A 375 -6.58 0.34 6.03
CA ALA A 375 -6.70 0.18 4.58
C ALA A 375 -6.63 -1.30 4.20
N PRO A 376 -7.00 -1.68 2.96
CA PRO A 376 -6.69 -2.99 2.43
C PRO A 376 -5.17 -3.20 2.35
N VAL A 377 -4.74 -4.42 2.66
CA VAL A 377 -3.37 -4.88 2.42
C VAL A 377 -3.39 -5.92 1.32
N TRP A 378 -2.65 -5.65 0.27
CA TRP A 378 -2.41 -6.57 -0.83
C TRP A 378 -1.01 -7.15 -0.71
N ILE A 379 -0.88 -8.45 -0.52
CA ILE A 379 0.42 -9.13 -0.66
C ILE A 379 0.69 -9.23 -2.16
N SER A 380 1.27 -8.16 -2.72
CA SER A 380 1.44 -7.98 -4.17
C SER A 380 2.53 -8.84 -4.76
N GLU A 381 3.40 -9.39 -3.90
CA GLU A 381 4.32 -10.46 -4.28
C GLU A 381 4.51 -11.48 -3.16
N PHE A 382 4.40 -12.73 -3.49
CA PHE A 382 4.93 -13.87 -2.76
C PHE A 382 5.17 -15.01 -3.74
N GLY A 383 6.07 -15.91 -3.42
CA GLY A 383 6.34 -17.05 -4.28
C GLY A 383 7.23 -18.08 -3.60
N ALA A 384 7.30 -19.25 -4.17
CA ALA A 384 8.16 -20.33 -3.73
C ALA A 384 8.69 -21.12 -4.93
N ALA A 385 9.81 -21.76 -4.75
CA ALA A 385 10.45 -22.58 -5.78
C ALA A 385 9.48 -23.62 -6.36
N GLY A 386 9.65 -23.90 -7.64
CA GLY A 386 8.78 -24.80 -8.40
C GLY A 386 8.81 -26.25 -7.94
N ARG A 387 8.07 -27.07 -8.65
CA ARG A 387 7.83 -28.50 -8.34
C ARG A 387 9.09 -29.33 -8.08
N GLY A 388 10.23 -28.92 -8.63
CA GLY A 388 11.53 -29.61 -8.44
C GLY A 388 12.23 -29.29 -7.12
N SER A 389 11.73 -28.35 -6.33
CA SER A 389 12.35 -27.99 -5.06
C SER A 389 12.22 -29.11 -4.04
N THR A 390 13.32 -29.45 -3.40
CA THR A 390 13.40 -30.39 -2.27
C THR A 390 13.64 -29.66 -0.94
N ASN A 391 13.59 -28.34 -0.93
CA ASN A 391 13.76 -27.53 0.27
C ASN A 391 12.52 -27.63 1.18
N ALA A 392 12.59 -28.51 2.17
CA ALA A 392 11.48 -28.76 3.08
C ALA A 392 11.06 -27.51 3.90
N LYS A 393 12.00 -26.60 4.21
CA LYS A 393 11.69 -25.37 4.94
C LYS A 393 10.87 -24.40 4.08
N GLU A 394 11.24 -24.26 2.81
CA GLU A 394 10.53 -23.43 1.86
C GLU A 394 9.12 -23.99 1.58
N GLN A 395 9.00 -25.32 1.42
CA GLN A 395 7.69 -25.97 1.27
C GLN A 395 6.81 -25.74 2.49
N ALA A 396 7.35 -25.89 3.70
CA ALA A 396 6.62 -25.60 4.94
C ALA A 396 6.25 -24.12 5.05
N TRP A 397 7.14 -23.22 4.67
CA TRP A 397 6.84 -21.79 4.63
C TRP A 397 5.69 -21.49 3.67
N PHE A 398 5.69 -22.01 2.46
CA PHE A 398 4.62 -21.77 1.48
C PHE A 398 3.26 -22.24 2.02
N HIS A 399 3.24 -23.45 2.62
CA HIS A 399 2.05 -23.96 3.28
C HIS A 399 1.55 -23.02 4.39
N ASN A 400 2.42 -22.65 5.32
CA ASN A 400 2.07 -21.79 6.45
C ASN A 400 1.66 -20.38 6.00
N PHE A 401 2.34 -19.83 4.99
CA PHE A 401 2.06 -18.49 4.48
C PHE A 401 0.72 -18.44 3.75
N THR A 402 0.42 -19.43 2.91
CA THR A 402 -0.92 -19.53 2.27
C THR A 402 -2.03 -19.70 3.30
N ASP A 403 -1.79 -20.41 4.40
CA ASP A 403 -2.72 -20.52 5.52
C ASP A 403 -2.98 -19.16 6.20
N ILE A 404 -1.95 -18.33 6.35
CA ILE A 404 -2.10 -16.96 6.85
C ILE A 404 -2.98 -16.13 5.91
N LEU A 405 -2.76 -16.20 4.59
CA LEU A 405 -3.56 -15.48 3.60
C LEU A 405 -5.02 -15.92 3.63
N VAL A 406 -5.28 -17.22 3.73
CA VAL A 406 -6.64 -17.79 3.85
C VAL A 406 -7.32 -17.31 5.12
N LYS A 407 -6.65 -17.45 6.27
CA LYS A 407 -7.19 -17.10 7.60
C LYS A 407 -7.58 -15.62 7.70
N ASN A 408 -6.82 -14.75 7.06
CA ASN A 408 -7.02 -13.30 7.14
C ASN A 408 -7.85 -12.74 5.97
N ASP A 409 -8.35 -13.56 5.05
CA ASP A 409 -9.04 -13.13 3.82
C ASP A 409 -8.24 -12.06 3.06
N THR A 410 -6.92 -12.27 2.94
CA THR A 410 -5.98 -11.31 2.39
C THR A 410 -5.99 -11.32 0.86
N ASP A 411 -5.94 -10.15 0.25
CA ASP A 411 -5.68 -9.96 -1.17
C ASP A 411 -4.25 -10.36 -1.51
N PHE A 412 -4.01 -11.02 -2.66
CA PHE A 412 -2.69 -11.56 -2.95
C PHE A 412 -2.34 -11.57 -4.45
N ALA A 413 -1.03 -11.62 -4.77
CA ALA A 413 -0.49 -11.87 -6.10
C ALA A 413 0.75 -12.76 -6.04
N GLN A 414 0.71 -13.87 -6.77
CA GLN A 414 1.87 -14.77 -6.91
C GLN A 414 2.92 -14.18 -7.85
N TRP A 415 4.19 -14.26 -7.47
CA TRP A 415 5.33 -13.88 -8.30
C TRP A 415 6.16 -15.09 -8.73
N PRO A 416 6.48 -15.20 -10.03
CA PRO A 416 5.68 -14.73 -11.16
C PRO A 416 4.66 -15.80 -11.57
N VAL A 417 3.67 -15.43 -12.41
CA VAL A 417 2.74 -16.43 -12.95
C VAL A 417 3.36 -17.18 -14.11
N VAL A 418 3.98 -16.47 -15.05
CA VAL A 418 4.67 -17.04 -16.22
C VAL A 418 6.16 -16.85 -16.07
N GLY A 419 6.92 -17.92 -16.18
CA GLY A 419 8.37 -17.93 -16.17
C GLY A 419 8.97 -18.49 -17.45
N TRP A 420 10.30 -18.58 -17.46
CA TRP A 420 11.06 -19.12 -18.58
C TRP A 420 11.15 -20.65 -18.54
N SER A 421 11.28 -21.24 -19.71
CA SER A 421 11.72 -22.61 -19.86
C SER A 421 12.71 -22.74 -21.02
N ASP A 422 13.62 -23.73 -20.95
CA ASP A 422 14.52 -24.06 -22.06
C ASP A 422 13.76 -24.70 -23.24
N ALA A 423 14.47 -24.99 -24.32
CA ALA A 423 13.87 -25.61 -25.50
C ALA A 423 13.32 -27.03 -25.24
N ASN A 424 13.72 -27.67 -24.15
CA ASN A 424 13.25 -29.01 -23.73
C ASN A 424 12.08 -28.92 -22.73
N GLY A 425 11.66 -27.70 -22.36
CA GLY A 425 10.60 -27.46 -21.40
C GLY A 425 11.03 -27.53 -19.94
N ASN A 426 12.35 -27.53 -19.65
CA ASN A 426 12.80 -27.46 -18.27
C ASN A 426 12.64 -26.03 -17.77
N PRO A 427 11.96 -25.81 -16.62
CA PRO A 427 11.85 -24.48 -16.04
C PRO A 427 13.23 -23.92 -15.73
N GLN A 428 13.47 -22.68 -16.12
CA GLN A 428 14.66 -21.92 -15.76
C GLN A 428 14.36 -20.95 -14.62
N ASP A 429 13.09 -20.47 -14.56
CA ASP A 429 12.54 -19.79 -13.41
C ASP A 429 11.79 -20.79 -12.55
N ASN A 430 12.41 -21.21 -11.46
CA ASN A 430 11.83 -22.18 -10.54
C ASN A 430 10.65 -21.63 -9.70
N TRP A 431 10.37 -20.33 -9.76
CA TRP A 431 9.36 -19.67 -8.93
C TRP A 431 8.02 -19.56 -9.62
N ALA A 432 8.03 -19.57 -10.96
CA ALA A 432 6.82 -19.39 -11.74
C ALA A 432 5.77 -20.50 -11.52
N LEU A 433 4.51 -20.11 -11.57
CA LEU A 433 3.41 -21.10 -11.58
C LEU A 433 3.37 -21.86 -12.89
N LEU A 434 3.58 -21.15 -14.00
CA LEU A 434 3.53 -21.68 -15.36
C LEU A 434 4.79 -21.35 -16.14
N SER A 435 5.08 -22.19 -17.13
CA SER A 435 5.96 -21.90 -18.25
C SER A 435 5.45 -22.61 -19.51
N TYR A 436 6.04 -22.31 -20.66
CA TYR A 436 5.68 -22.93 -21.93
C TYR A 436 6.93 -23.51 -22.61
N ASP A 437 6.85 -24.77 -23.05
CA ASP A 437 7.93 -25.37 -23.81
C ASP A 437 8.01 -24.82 -25.24
N ALA A 438 9.00 -25.26 -26.02
CA ALA A 438 9.20 -24.80 -27.40
C ALA A 438 8.03 -25.12 -28.34
N THR A 439 7.12 -26.00 -27.95
CA THR A 439 5.90 -26.34 -28.72
C THR A 439 4.68 -25.54 -28.31
N GLY A 440 4.83 -24.68 -27.29
CA GLY A 440 3.73 -23.94 -26.68
C GLY A 440 2.91 -24.71 -25.67
N LYS A 441 3.36 -25.91 -25.30
CA LYS A 441 2.68 -26.70 -24.29
C LYS A 441 2.91 -26.11 -22.91
N ARG A 442 1.81 -25.90 -22.15
CA ARG A 442 1.81 -25.45 -20.75
C ARG A 442 2.49 -26.49 -19.85
N LEU A 443 3.32 -25.99 -18.94
CA LEU A 443 4.00 -26.74 -17.88
C LEU A 443 3.80 -26.02 -16.55
N GLY A 444 3.96 -26.72 -15.43
CA GLY A 444 3.95 -26.13 -14.08
C GLY A 444 2.75 -26.55 -13.24
N LEU A 445 2.19 -25.62 -12.48
CA LEU A 445 1.14 -25.92 -11.50
C LEU A 445 -0.05 -26.65 -12.14
N GLY A 446 -0.42 -27.80 -11.57
CA GLY A 446 -1.39 -28.75 -12.12
C GLY A 446 -0.74 -29.94 -12.84
N ASP A 447 0.55 -29.92 -13.13
CA ASP A 447 1.28 -31.11 -13.55
C ASP A 447 1.38 -32.10 -12.38
N PRO A 448 1.41 -33.42 -12.65
CA PRO A 448 1.55 -34.42 -11.61
C PRO A 448 2.82 -34.19 -10.76
N GLY A 449 2.67 -34.15 -9.45
CA GLY A 449 3.76 -34.02 -8.51
C GLY A 449 4.22 -32.59 -8.19
N ASP A 450 3.52 -31.57 -8.64
CA ASP A 450 3.77 -30.20 -8.13
C ASP A 450 3.26 -30.10 -6.69
N TRP A 451 4.19 -29.97 -5.76
CA TRP A 451 3.90 -29.93 -4.32
C TRP A 451 3.06 -28.71 -3.90
N ARG A 452 3.07 -27.62 -4.68
CA ARG A 452 2.32 -26.39 -4.41
C ARG A 452 0.83 -26.53 -4.68
N ALA A 453 0.41 -27.55 -5.43
CA ALA A 453 -0.95 -27.64 -5.97
C ALA A 453 -2.04 -27.69 -4.89
N ALA A 454 -1.80 -28.37 -3.78
CA ALA A 454 -2.76 -28.47 -2.68
C ALA A 454 -2.99 -27.11 -2.00
N ASP A 455 -1.91 -26.42 -1.68
CA ASP A 455 -1.95 -25.10 -1.01
C ASP A 455 -2.50 -24.03 -1.95
N TRP A 456 -2.12 -24.05 -3.23
CA TRP A 456 -2.70 -23.17 -4.24
C TRP A 456 -4.20 -23.35 -4.37
N ASN A 457 -4.69 -24.59 -4.51
CA ASN A 457 -6.11 -24.88 -4.59
C ASN A 457 -6.86 -24.44 -3.33
N LYS A 458 -6.27 -24.61 -2.15
CA LYS A 458 -6.81 -24.11 -0.89
C LYS A 458 -6.94 -22.59 -0.89
N LEU A 459 -5.88 -21.89 -1.31
CA LEU A 459 -5.82 -20.42 -1.36
C LEU A 459 -6.85 -19.84 -2.33
N ILE A 460 -6.89 -20.34 -3.56
CA ILE A 460 -7.79 -19.87 -4.63
C ILE A 460 -9.27 -20.09 -4.28
N ASN A 461 -9.59 -21.22 -3.65
CA ASN A 461 -10.95 -21.60 -3.29
C ASN A 461 -11.33 -21.24 -1.85
N ALA A 462 -10.46 -20.55 -1.14
CA ALA A 462 -10.73 -20.13 0.24
C ALA A 462 -12.01 -19.28 0.31
N PRO A 463 -12.85 -19.49 1.32
CA PRO A 463 -13.97 -18.60 1.58
C PRO A 463 -13.49 -17.16 1.75
N SER A 464 -14.22 -16.23 1.17
CA SER A 464 -14.01 -14.79 1.32
C SER A 464 -15.33 -14.14 1.65
N LEU A 465 -15.29 -12.97 2.26
CA LEU A 465 -16.47 -12.13 2.34
C LEU A 465 -17.06 -11.95 0.94
N THR A 466 -18.36 -12.07 0.82
CA THR A 466 -19.09 -11.90 -0.44
C THR A 466 -20.24 -10.91 -0.25
N GLY A 467 -20.59 -10.21 -1.33
CA GLY A 467 -21.66 -9.21 -1.31
C GLY A 467 -21.23 -7.87 -0.70
N PRO A 468 -22.20 -7.04 -0.31
CA PRO A 468 -21.95 -5.67 0.10
C PRO A 468 -21.09 -5.58 1.38
N VAL A 469 -20.06 -4.77 1.32
CA VAL A 469 -19.27 -4.36 2.50
C VAL A 469 -19.96 -3.14 3.12
N ALA A 470 -20.25 -3.21 4.40
CA ALA A 470 -20.84 -2.06 5.10
C ALA A 470 -19.90 -0.83 5.02
N PRO A 471 -20.46 0.37 4.86
CA PRO A 471 -19.69 1.59 5.02
C PRO A 471 -18.99 1.63 6.39
N VAL A 472 -17.77 2.15 6.41
CA VAL A 472 -16.97 2.34 7.64
C VAL A 472 -16.62 3.81 7.79
N THR A 473 -16.43 4.26 9.02
CA THR A 473 -15.88 5.58 9.27
C THR A 473 -14.39 5.57 8.95
N HIS A 474 -13.96 6.51 8.11
CA HIS A 474 -12.55 6.69 7.80
C HIS A 474 -11.89 7.60 8.85
N TRP A 475 -10.68 7.24 9.21
CA TRP A 475 -9.78 8.07 9.99
C TRP A 475 -8.48 8.22 9.21
N ASN A 476 -8.11 9.46 8.90
CA ASN A 476 -6.90 9.74 8.14
C ASN A 476 -6.01 10.69 8.91
N MET A 477 -4.73 10.40 8.92
CA MET A 477 -3.74 11.30 9.52
C MET A 477 -3.43 12.41 8.52
N LEU A 478 -3.58 13.65 8.95
CA LEU A 478 -3.08 14.79 8.21
C LEU A 478 -1.68 15.13 8.72
N ASP A 479 -0.71 15.15 7.83
CA ASP A 479 0.61 15.67 8.09
C ASP A 479 0.82 16.97 7.29
N LEU A 480 1.54 17.94 7.87
CA LEU A 480 1.84 19.17 7.16
C LEU A 480 2.92 18.92 6.12
N ASP A 481 2.79 19.54 4.97
CA ASP A 481 3.79 19.49 3.91
C ASP A 481 5.16 19.97 4.41
N PHE A 482 6.18 19.13 4.27
CA PHE A 482 7.53 19.44 4.70
C PHE A 482 8.36 20.16 3.65
N GLY A 483 8.13 19.85 2.37
CA GLY A 483 9.05 20.23 1.31
C GLY A 483 8.80 21.60 0.73
N ASP A 484 7.56 21.90 0.40
CA ASP A 484 7.18 23.10 -0.33
C ASP A 484 6.52 24.13 0.58
N GLN A 485 7.07 25.33 0.57
CA GLN A 485 6.52 26.47 1.29
C GLN A 485 5.48 27.24 0.47
N ASN A 486 5.33 26.95 -0.82
CA ASN A 486 4.49 27.71 -1.74
C ASN A 486 3.23 26.97 -2.17
N VAL A 487 3.26 25.67 -2.28
CA VAL A 487 2.12 24.83 -2.66
C VAL A 487 2.00 23.63 -1.73
N SER A 488 0.78 23.11 -1.55
CA SER A 488 0.57 21.83 -0.91
C SER A 488 0.82 20.72 -1.94
N THR A 489 1.99 20.14 -1.92
CA THR A 489 2.39 19.13 -2.92
C THR A 489 1.72 17.79 -2.68
N ARG A 490 1.38 17.47 -1.44
CA ARG A 490 0.75 16.20 -1.07
C ARG A 490 -0.76 16.19 -1.30
N MET A 491 -1.42 17.33 -0.99
CA MET A 491 -2.87 17.47 -1.13
C MET A 491 -3.18 18.55 -2.16
N LEU A 492 -3.28 18.17 -3.42
CA LEU A 492 -3.39 19.10 -4.55
C LEU A 492 -4.76 19.79 -4.70
N ALA A 493 -5.78 19.37 -3.96
CA ALA A 493 -7.15 19.84 -4.16
C ALA A 493 -7.31 21.36 -4.00
N GLN A 494 -6.57 21.99 -3.08
CA GLN A 494 -6.68 23.42 -2.79
C GLN A 494 -5.44 24.25 -3.18
N GLY A 495 -4.40 23.64 -3.71
CA GLY A 495 -3.17 24.34 -4.09
C GLY A 495 -2.53 25.10 -2.92
N ASP A 496 -1.84 26.21 -3.21
CA ASP A 496 -1.21 27.05 -2.19
C ASP A 496 -2.19 28.03 -1.54
N TRP A 497 -2.88 27.56 -0.50
CA TRP A 497 -3.82 28.38 0.27
C TRP A 497 -3.18 29.11 1.48
N SER A 498 -1.89 28.83 1.79
CA SER A 498 -1.14 29.46 2.88
C SER A 498 0.33 29.62 2.51
N ASN A 499 0.62 30.54 1.59
CA ASN A 499 1.93 30.77 1.02
C ASN A 499 3.02 31.00 2.09
N GLY A 500 4.17 30.32 1.94
CA GLY A 500 5.31 30.40 2.85
C GLY A 500 5.16 29.61 4.15
N ASN A 501 4.08 28.86 4.33
CA ASN A 501 3.84 28.03 5.50
C ASN A 501 3.72 26.55 5.11
N ARG A 502 4.11 25.67 6.04
CA ARG A 502 3.74 24.26 5.95
C ARG A 502 2.24 24.13 6.12
N LYS A 503 1.63 23.31 5.32
CA LYS A 503 0.17 23.19 5.28
C LYS A 503 -0.26 21.79 4.86
N GLY A 504 -1.47 21.42 5.27
CA GLY A 504 -2.14 20.21 4.82
C GLY A 504 -3.64 20.37 4.93
N ASN A 505 -4.37 19.67 4.09
CA ASN A 505 -5.83 19.61 4.14
C ASN A 505 -6.32 18.16 4.04
N CYS A 506 -7.45 17.90 4.67
CA CYS A 506 -8.12 16.61 4.63
C CYS A 506 -8.55 16.23 3.20
N PRO A 507 -8.76 14.94 2.92
CA PRO A 507 -9.44 14.48 1.71
C PRO A 507 -10.72 15.25 1.40
N ASP A 508 -11.12 15.30 0.14
CA ASP A 508 -12.22 16.15 -0.35
C ASP A 508 -13.57 15.93 0.37
N THR A 509 -13.80 14.72 0.88
CA THR A 509 -15.05 14.36 1.56
C THR A 509 -14.92 14.32 3.07
N GLU A 510 -13.84 14.88 3.62
CA GLU A 510 -13.53 14.78 5.05
C GLU A 510 -13.45 16.14 5.72
N ARG A 511 -13.51 16.13 7.04
CA ARG A 511 -13.32 17.28 7.93
C ARG A 511 -12.16 17.05 8.86
N LEU A 512 -11.49 18.13 9.25
CA LEU A 512 -10.49 18.13 10.32
C LEU A 512 -11.20 18.04 11.67
N VAL A 513 -10.77 17.12 12.52
CA VAL A 513 -11.37 16.91 13.85
C VAL A 513 -10.36 16.90 14.98
N GLY A 514 -9.07 16.80 14.69
CA GLY A 514 -8.04 16.78 15.70
C GLY A 514 -6.76 17.48 15.27
N LEU A 515 -6.01 17.99 16.24
CA LEU A 515 -4.67 18.57 16.06
C LEU A 515 -3.73 18.09 17.14
N GLY A 516 -2.48 17.83 16.77
CA GLY A 516 -1.38 17.57 17.69
C GLY A 516 -0.56 18.82 17.96
N ARG A 517 0.16 18.83 19.07
CA ARG A 517 1.04 19.92 19.45
C ARG A 517 2.48 19.56 19.19
N GLY A 518 3.12 20.25 18.25
CA GLY A 518 4.56 20.13 17.99
C GLY A 518 4.98 18.97 17.10
N ASP A 519 4.04 18.16 16.62
CA ASP A 519 4.28 17.05 15.70
C ASP A 519 3.80 17.31 14.27
N SER A 520 3.22 18.48 14.02
CA SER A 520 2.69 18.89 12.70
C SER A 520 1.58 17.98 12.17
N ARG A 521 0.83 17.29 13.06
CA ARG A 521 -0.19 16.31 12.69
C ARG A 521 -1.59 16.78 13.01
N GLY A 522 -2.54 16.32 12.19
CA GLY A 522 -3.96 16.43 12.41
C GLY A 522 -4.66 15.11 12.17
N LEU A 523 -5.93 15.05 12.50
CA LEU A 523 -6.81 13.91 12.25
C LEU A 523 -8.01 14.36 11.44
N CYS A 524 -8.24 13.67 10.33
CA CYS A 524 -9.37 13.83 9.44
C CYS A 524 -10.37 12.68 9.60
N THR A 525 -11.64 12.94 9.33
CA THR A 525 -12.68 11.92 9.25
C THR A 525 -13.80 12.38 8.30
N ASP A 526 -14.69 11.46 7.93
CA ASP A 526 -15.83 11.74 7.06
C ASP A 526 -16.57 13.02 7.49
N ALA A 527 -16.86 13.88 6.54
CA ALA A 527 -17.49 15.18 6.81
C ALA A 527 -18.88 15.08 7.45
N GLY A 528 -19.54 13.92 7.29
CA GLY A 528 -20.89 13.69 7.80
C GLY A 528 -21.97 14.51 7.06
N GLN A 529 -21.58 15.22 6.00
CA GLN A 529 -22.44 16.00 5.12
C GLN A 529 -21.96 15.85 3.67
N PRO A 530 -22.85 15.97 2.68
CA PRO A 530 -22.42 16.06 1.29
C PRO A 530 -21.45 17.24 1.14
N ALA A 531 -20.32 17.05 0.48
CA ALA A 531 -19.39 18.12 0.21
C ALA A 531 -20.08 19.21 -0.60
N ALA A 532 -20.09 20.45 -0.08
CA ALA A 532 -20.33 21.61 -0.93
C ALA A 532 -19.10 21.73 -1.85
N GLY A 533 -19.33 22.03 -3.13
CA GLY A 533 -18.29 21.98 -4.15
C GLY A 533 -17.00 22.71 -3.75
N ALA A 534 -15.87 22.26 -4.29
CA ALA A 534 -14.51 22.71 -4.00
C ALA A 534 -14.21 24.22 -4.23
N GLY A 535 -15.19 25.03 -4.61
CA GLY A 535 -14.95 26.41 -5.07
C GLY A 535 -14.93 27.51 -4.01
N ASP A 536 -15.47 27.27 -2.82
CA ASP A 536 -15.79 28.34 -1.86
C ASP A 536 -15.07 28.20 -0.50
N TRP A 537 -13.92 27.57 -0.46
CA TRP A 537 -13.15 27.40 0.78
C TRP A 537 -12.50 28.72 1.21
N VAL A 538 -12.53 29.00 2.51
CA VAL A 538 -12.05 30.25 3.10
C VAL A 538 -10.83 29.99 3.95
N THR A 539 -9.72 30.71 3.69
CA THR A 539 -8.56 30.72 4.57
C THR A 539 -8.73 31.78 5.66
N VAL A 540 -8.65 31.35 6.92
CA VAL A 540 -8.74 32.22 8.11
C VAL A 540 -7.36 32.38 8.71
N THR A 541 -6.86 33.63 8.74
CA THR A 541 -5.51 33.99 9.24
C THR A 541 -5.54 34.90 10.47
N ASP A 542 -6.72 35.35 10.89
CA ASP A 542 -6.89 36.28 12.01
C ASP A 542 -8.21 36.04 12.77
N GLU A 543 -8.45 36.82 13.83
CA GLU A 543 -9.61 36.67 14.72
C GLU A 543 -10.90 37.31 14.20
N ARG A 544 -11.00 37.72 12.93
CA ARG A 544 -12.21 38.40 12.40
C ARG A 544 -13.50 37.59 12.50
N TYR A 545 -13.39 36.29 12.46
CA TYR A 545 -14.50 35.36 12.47
C TYR A 545 -14.87 34.84 13.85
N VAL A 546 -14.21 35.32 14.92
CA VAL A 546 -14.58 34.99 16.30
C VAL A 546 -15.90 35.62 16.63
N THR A 547 -16.97 34.87 16.40
CA THR A 547 -18.38 35.25 16.69
C THR A 547 -18.86 34.42 17.88
N HIS A 548 -20.01 34.71 18.40
CA HIS A 548 -20.63 33.96 19.50
C HIS A 548 -19.84 33.95 20.82
N GLY A 549 -19.02 34.98 21.07
CA GLY A 549 -18.31 35.19 22.32
C GLY A 549 -16.88 34.70 22.34
N ASP A 550 -16.17 35.05 23.40
CA ASP A 550 -14.78 34.60 23.63
C ASP A 550 -14.77 33.21 24.27
N TRP A 551 -14.61 32.19 23.42
CA TRP A 551 -14.61 30.79 23.84
C TRP A 551 -13.29 30.30 24.46
N ALA A 552 -12.19 31.06 24.31
CA ALA A 552 -10.89 30.77 24.93
C ALA A 552 -10.24 32.06 25.45
N PRO A 553 -10.69 32.58 26.61
CA PRO A 553 -10.21 33.87 27.15
C PRO A 553 -8.68 33.85 27.37
N GLY A 554 -8.03 34.89 26.85
CA GLY A 554 -6.57 35.06 26.96
C GLY A 554 -5.73 34.34 25.93
N TYR A 555 -6.35 33.60 25.00
CA TYR A 555 -5.71 32.97 23.86
C TYR A 555 -6.03 33.70 22.55
N ASN A 556 -5.11 33.63 21.59
CA ASN A 556 -5.40 33.95 20.21
C ASN A 556 -6.26 32.84 19.61
N LYS A 557 -7.09 33.16 18.63
CA LYS A 557 -8.05 32.22 18.05
C LYS A 557 -8.14 32.37 16.54
N LEU A 558 -8.14 31.24 15.85
CA LEU A 558 -8.62 31.17 14.47
C LEU A 558 -9.94 30.42 14.49
N GLN A 559 -10.97 30.98 13.87
CA GLN A 559 -12.30 30.37 13.84
C GLN A 559 -12.90 30.46 12.45
N CYS A 560 -13.39 29.35 11.96
CA CYS A 560 -14.11 29.28 10.69
C CYS A 560 -15.37 30.13 10.72
N PRO A 561 -15.76 30.79 9.61
CA PRO A 561 -17.04 31.48 9.48
C PRO A 561 -18.24 30.57 9.80
N ASP A 562 -19.35 31.13 10.19
CA ASP A 562 -20.58 30.35 10.42
C ASP A 562 -20.97 29.56 9.18
N ASN A 563 -21.50 28.36 9.37
CA ASN A 563 -21.83 27.39 8.33
C ASN A 563 -20.60 26.89 7.52
N THR A 564 -19.42 27.00 8.11
CA THR A 564 -18.21 26.32 7.58
C THR A 564 -17.54 25.51 8.67
N TYR A 565 -16.72 24.54 8.28
CA TYR A 565 -15.96 23.68 9.18
C TYR A 565 -14.52 23.56 8.72
N ALA A 566 -13.61 23.33 9.65
CA ALA A 566 -12.20 23.18 9.32
C ALA A 566 -11.94 21.91 8.51
N VAL A 567 -11.14 22.05 7.45
CA VAL A 567 -10.69 20.97 6.56
C VAL A 567 -9.17 20.94 6.42
N GLY A 568 -8.45 21.91 6.99
CA GLY A 568 -7.01 21.95 6.95
C GLY A 568 -6.44 23.01 7.87
N TYR A 569 -5.15 22.95 8.11
CA TYR A 569 -4.44 23.97 8.87
C TYR A 569 -3.02 24.17 8.34
N SER A 570 -2.43 25.32 8.68
CA SER A 570 -1.05 25.63 8.36
C SER A 570 -0.29 26.13 9.58
N ALA A 571 1.02 25.93 9.54
CA ALA A 571 1.94 26.40 10.58
C ALA A 571 3.22 26.99 9.97
N HIS A 572 3.70 28.04 10.58
CA HIS A 572 5.04 28.58 10.36
C HIS A 572 5.96 28.03 11.46
N SER A 573 6.96 27.24 11.11
CA SER A 573 7.65 26.37 12.07
C SER A 573 6.61 25.48 12.79
N ASN A 574 6.30 25.69 14.05
CA ASN A 574 5.25 24.96 14.77
C ASN A 574 4.08 25.86 15.21
N ALA A 575 4.15 27.16 14.93
CA ALA A 575 3.12 28.12 15.32
C ALA A 575 1.95 28.12 14.33
N MET A 576 0.74 28.14 14.84
CA MET A 576 -0.48 28.27 14.03
C MET A 576 -0.41 29.49 13.12
N SER A 577 -0.70 29.31 11.84
CA SER A 577 -0.75 30.38 10.84
C SER A 577 -2.13 30.57 10.24
N ALA A 578 -2.81 29.50 9.86
CA ALA A 578 -4.14 29.59 9.26
C ALA A 578 -4.97 28.33 9.49
N LEU A 579 -6.29 28.49 9.38
CA LEU A 579 -7.26 27.40 9.17
C LEU A 579 -7.83 27.49 7.75
N LEU A 580 -7.99 26.36 7.10
CA LEU A 580 -8.76 26.23 5.87
C LEU A 580 -10.15 25.71 6.22
N CYS A 581 -11.19 26.42 5.77
CA CYS A 581 -12.58 26.16 6.12
C CYS A 581 -13.41 25.90 4.87
N ALA A 582 -14.16 24.81 4.85
CA ALA A 582 -15.05 24.43 3.76
C ALA A 582 -16.51 24.76 4.12
N PRO A 583 -17.34 25.19 3.15
CA PRO A 583 -18.74 25.46 3.39
C PRO A 583 -19.51 24.16 3.66
N ALA A 584 -20.42 24.19 4.63
CA ALA A 584 -21.34 23.09 4.92
C ALA A 584 -22.52 23.10 3.93
N ALA A 585 -23.00 21.92 3.57
CA ALA A 585 -24.17 21.76 2.71
C ALA A 585 -25.49 22.18 3.40
N ALA A 586 -25.52 22.22 4.73
CA ALA A 586 -26.65 22.64 5.55
C ALA A 586 -26.18 23.55 6.69
N PRO A 587 -27.07 24.39 7.27
CA PRO A 587 -26.71 25.22 8.41
C PRO A 587 -26.16 24.39 9.58
N LEU A 588 -25.07 24.87 10.17
CA LEU A 588 -24.40 24.23 11.29
C LEU A 588 -24.72 24.94 12.62
N PRO A 589 -24.88 24.20 13.72
CA PRO A 589 -24.97 24.78 15.05
C PRO A 589 -23.78 25.67 15.40
N THR A 590 -24.01 26.76 16.11
CA THR A 590 -22.98 27.74 16.49
C THR A 590 -22.58 27.64 17.96
N THR A 591 -23.27 26.82 18.76
CA THR A 591 -22.90 26.52 20.14
C THR A 591 -21.97 25.30 20.18
N GLY A 592 -21.02 25.31 21.09
CA GLY A 592 -20.06 24.20 21.19
C GLY A 592 -19.32 24.18 22.52
N ARG A 593 -18.34 23.34 22.59
CA ARG A 593 -17.45 23.16 23.74
C ARG A 593 -15.98 23.33 23.36
N ASN A 594 -15.15 23.55 24.36
CA ASN A 594 -13.69 23.52 24.16
C ASN A 594 -13.15 22.12 24.42
N ALA A 595 -12.31 21.65 23.53
CA ALA A 595 -11.45 20.48 23.76
C ALA A 595 -10.02 20.97 24.00
N TRP A 596 -9.63 21.06 25.27
CA TRP A 596 -8.25 21.37 25.65
C TRP A 596 -7.36 20.15 25.37
N PHE A 597 -6.14 20.41 24.92
CA PHE A 597 -5.23 19.35 24.55
C PHE A 597 -4.88 18.49 25.77
N ASP A 598 -5.00 17.19 25.57
CA ASP A 598 -4.67 16.19 26.57
C ASP A 598 -3.16 16.11 26.79
N HIS A 599 -2.76 15.47 27.90
CA HIS A 599 -1.35 15.24 28.21
C HIS A 599 -0.65 14.40 27.13
N GLY A 600 0.64 14.65 26.95
CA GLY A 600 1.47 13.90 26.01
C GLY A 600 1.77 12.48 26.46
N ASP A 601 0.78 11.60 26.34
CA ASP A 601 0.90 10.17 26.61
C ASP A 601 0.33 9.36 25.44
N ASN A 602 0.27 8.04 25.58
CA ASN A 602 -0.17 7.13 24.52
C ASN A 602 -1.67 6.79 24.60
N ARG A 603 -2.48 7.62 25.24
CA ARG A 603 -3.92 7.43 25.28
C ARG A 603 -4.60 8.11 24.09
N PRO A 604 -5.68 7.52 23.55
CA PRO A 604 -6.54 8.23 22.61
C PRO A 604 -7.03 9.55 23.20
N ALA A 605 -7.28 10.54 22.36
CA ALA A 605 -7.93 11.77 22.81
C ALA A 605 -9.31 11.47 23.36
N THR A 606 -9.65 12.11 24.47
CA THR A 606 -10.95 11.90 25.13
C THR A 606 -12.04 12.80 24.55
N GLY A 607 -13.28 12.58 24.91
CA GLY A 607 -14.38 13.48 24.57
C GLY A 607 -15.44 12.91 23.63
N GLY A 608 -15.54 11.59 23.50
CA GLY A 608 -16.58 10.92 22.71
C GLY A 608 -16.14 10.54 21.29
N SER A 609 -14.84 10.49 21.06
CA SER A 609 -14.28 9.96 19.82
C SER A 609 -14.07 8.44 19.89
N THR A 610 -14.28 7.76 18.75
CA THR A 610 -13.96 6.33 18.55
C THR A 610 -12.62 6.13 17.86
N ALA A 611 -11.92 7.19 17.45
CA ALA A 611 -10.58 7.08 16.89
C ALA A 611 -9.59 6.52 17.91
N SER A 612 -8.65 5.72 17.44
CA SER A 612 -7.50 5.28 18.24
C SER A 612 -6.54 6.43 18.55
N ASP A 613 -5.46 6.15 19.27
CA ASP A 613 -4.40 7.15 19.45
C ASP A 613 -3.63 7.36 18.13
N TRP A 614 -3.86 8.50 17.50
CA TRP A 614 -3.25 8.88 16.22
C TRP A 614 -1.97 9.73 16.36
N ALA A 615 -1.64 10.18 17.58
CA ALA A 615 -0.43 10.93 17.87
C ALA A 615 0.19 10.48 19.21
N PRO A 616 0.70 9.23 19.29
CA PRO A 616 1.28 8.68 20.50
C PRO A 616 2.43 9.53 21.03
N GLY A 617 2.39 9.85 22.34
CA GLY A 617 3.41 10.65 23.00
C GLY A 617 3.27 12.17 22.83
N TYR A 618 2.30 12.65 22.06
CA TYR A 618 2.07 14.07 21.83
C TYR A 618 0.80 14.57 22.51
N TYR A 619 0.83 15.83 22.93
CA TYR A 619 -0.38 16.54 23.33
C TYR A 619 -1.28 16.69 22.12
N LYS A 620 -2.55 16.36 22.27
CA LYS A 620 -3.54 16.41 21.20
C LYS A 620 -4.89 16.85 21.70
N GLY A 621 -5.64 17.51 20.84
CA GLY A 621 -7.06 17.82 21.04
C GLY A 621 -7.87 17.19 19.94
N GLN A 622 -9.05 16.69 20.27
CA GLN A 622 -9.97 16.07 19.31
C GLN A 622 -11.41 16.35 19.65
N CYS A 623 -12.21 16.65 18.62
CA CYS A 623 -13.66 16.73 18.69
C CYS A 623 -14.28 15.33 18.73
N ALA A 624 -15.48 15.20 19.26
CA ALA A 624 -16.23 13.93 19.23
C ALA A 624 -16.67 13.57 17.80
N ASP A 625 -17.03 12.30 17.58
CA ASP A 625 -17.39 11.78 16.26
C ASP A 625 -18.55 12.52 15.59
N ASN A 626 -19.48 13.06 16.39
CA ASN A 626 -20.62 13.85 15.94
C ASN A 626 -20.39 15.37 15.99
N GLU A 627 -19.14 15.80 16.13
CA GLU A 627 -18.76 17.22 16.18
C GLU A 627 -17.89 17.59 14.98
N TYR A 628 -17.84 18.87 14.65
CA TYR A 628 -16.90 19.46 13.71
C TYR A 628 -15.97 20.44 14.43
N LEU A 629 -14.77 20.60 13.88
CA LEU A 629 -13.82 21.60 14.35
C LEU A 629 -14.18 22.94 13.75
N ALA A 630 -14.57 23.88 14.62
CA ALA A 630 -14.96 25.24 14.25
C ALA A 630 -13.83 26.25 14.49
N GLY A 631 -12.84 25.95 15.32
CA GLY A 631 -11.76 26.90 15.61
C GLY A 631 -10.63 26.28 16.42
N VAL A 632 -9.50 26.98 16.42
CA VAL A 632 -8.28 26.61 17.17
C VAL A 632 -7.82 27.79 18.01
N ALA A 633 -7.54 27.55 19.29
CA ALA A 633 -6.92 28.51 20.19
C ALA A 633 -5.43 28.18 20.35
N TYR A 634 -4.60 29.22 20.42
CA TYR A 634 -3.17 29.12 20.59
C TYR A 634 -2.63 30.34 21.38
N THR A 635 -1.43 30.25 21.93
CA THR A 635 -0.84 31.38 22.63
C THR A 635 0.68 31.44 22.50
N TRP A 636 1.21 32.66 22.52
CA TRP A 636 2.64 32.94 22.60
C TRP A 636 3.14 33.08 24.06
N LYS A 637 2.21 33.12 25.01
CA LYS A 637 2.52 33.18 26.45
C LYS A 637 2.98 31.82 26.97
N TRP A 638 3.57 31.82 28.14
CA TRP A 638 3.99 30.63 28.88
C TRP A 638 4.93 29.67 28.10
N ASN A 639 5.70 30.21 27.16
CA ASN A 639 6.58 29.44 26.28
C ASN A 639 5.88 28.42 25.38
N HIS A 640 4.60 28.62 25.09
CA HIS A 640 3.84 27.75 24.17
C HIS A 640 4.24 27.96 22.69
N GLY A 641 4.84 29.11 22.34
CA GLY A 641 5.40 29.31 21.00
C GLY A 641 4.38 29.40 19.87
N GLY A 642 3.12 29.68 20.18
CA GLY A 642 2.04 29.78 19.18
C GLY A 642 1.48 28.45 18.68
N VAL A 643 1.85 27.34 19.31
CA VAL A 643 1.28 26.02 18.97
C VAL A 643 -0.19 25.92 19.43
N PRO A 644 -0.99 25.01 18.82
CA PRO A 644 -2.38 24.82 19.23
C PRO A 644 -2.50 24.33 20.69
N ASP A 645 -3.51 24.84 21.40
CA ASP A 645 -3.78 24.54 22.81
C ASP A 645 -5.20 24.02 23.07
N ALA A 646 -6.18 24.47 22.28
CA ALA A 646 -7.56 24.01 22.40
C ALA A 646 -8.29 24.09 21.07
N LEU A 647 -9.28 23.24 20.90
CA LEU A 647 -10.19 23.23 19.77
C LEU A 647 -11.58 23.75 20.21
N LEU A 648 -12.25 24.47 19.35
CA LEU A 648 -13.68 24.74 19.44
C LEU A 648 -14.41 23.65 18.65
N CYS A 649 -15.09 22.75 19.37
CA CYS A 649 -15.87 21.67 18.80
C CYS A 649 -17.36 22.02 18.85
N ARG A 650 -18.07 21.86 17.75
CA ARG A 650 -19.50 22.11 17.63
C ARG A 650 -20.21 20.89 17.06
N PRO A 651 -21.46 20.59 17.47
CA PRO A 651 -22.18 19.44 16.92
C PRO A 651 -22.44 19.61 15.42
N LEU A 652 -22.52 18.50 14.69
CA LEU A 652 -22.86 18.47 13.27
C LEU A 652 -24.35 18.75 13.01
N SER A 653 -25.23 18.51 14.00
CA SER A 653 -26.69 18.70 13.92
C SER A 653 -27.30 19.05 15.26
#